data_6dfa3c61ddd585f7db6e7bc02fbb60e8
#
_entry.id   6dfa3c61ddd585f7db6e7bc02fbb60e8
#
_cell.length_a   1.000
_cell.length_b   1.000
_cell.length_c   1.000
_cell.angle_alpha   90.00
_cell.angle_beta   90.00
_cell.angle_gamma   90.00
#
_symmetry.space_group_name_H-M   'P 1'
#
loop_
_entity.id
_entity.type
_entity.pdbx_description
1 polymer ?
#
loop_
_entity_poly.entity_id
_entity_poly.type
_entity_poly.pdbx_seq_one_letter_code
_entity_poly.pdbx_strand_id
1 'polypeptide(L)'
;MAIDCLVLGAGQEVGKSCVVVTINGKRIMFDCGMHMAYNDHRQYPDFSRISKSCDFNNAIDCIVITHFHLDHIGALPFFTEICGYNGPIYMTYPTRALAPIMLEDYRKVLVDRRGEVEQFTSDHIAECMKKVIAVDLKQTVQVDKDLQIRAYYAGHVLGAAMFYAKVGDSAMVYTGDYNMTPDRHLGAARIDRLQLDLLITDLLFVNAIIQRLSTTIPYLLTMLLQPKANEPKENLFPEAKTGSLGSSFKRLKCCSEAPCSVESSTITVHKCVAGGGKVLIPAFALGRAQELCILLDDYWERMNLRVPIYFSAGLTIQANMYYKMLISWTSQKVKETYNAFDFKNVHNFDRSLIDAPGPCVLFATPGMLTGGFSLEVFKHWAPSEMNLITLPGYCLAGTIGNKLMSGNPTIELEGTKIDVRCQIHQLAFSPHTDGKGIMDLVKFLSPQHVILVHGEKPKMATLKERIQSELGIKCYDPANNESMCIPSTHYVKAGASDAFIRSCMNPNFQYLKSGSEEKSVSGSKCTEGTLPLWIKDERVAEGILVLEKSEKAKVVHQDELLLMLGEKRHEVQFAYCCPVNVDELEKFTTTSLTPTARMLRDPNKSSLIRLLVAKLSRKLSEGNIQDFGEHLQVESFHLSVCLKDTCPYRITNGLEDKPRTAFFCCTWSAADDKLARKIISAMENRDLVET
;
A
#
# COMPACT_ATOMS: atom_id res chain seq x y z
N MET A 1 6.74 29.01 -6.14
CA MET A 1 6.58 28.28 -4.87
C MET A 1 7.67 27.24 -4.82
N ALA A 2 8.17 26.87 -3.67
CA ALA A 2 9.26 25.89 -3.52
C ALA A 2 8.86 24.86 -2.47
N ILE A 3 9.33 23.64 -2.62
CA ILE A 3 9.26 22.60 -1.61
C ILE A 3 10.65 22.53 -0.98
N ASP A 4 10.76 22.85 0.32
CA ASP A 4 12.01 22.71 1.04
C ASP A 4 12.05 21.35 1.73
N CYS A 5 13.14 20.61 1.53
CA CYS A 5 13.33 19.28 2.09
C CYS A 5 14.60 19.28 2.95
N LEU A 6 14.45 18.92 4.23
CA LEU A 6 15.55 18.73 5.18
C LEU A 6 15.63 17.25 5.55
N VAL A 7 16.70 16.57 5.14
CA VAL A 7 16.92 15.16 5.46
C VAL A 7 17.73 15.09 6.76
N LEU A 8 17.07 14.79 7.89
CA LEU A 8 17.73 14.70 9.21
C LEU A 8 18.38 13.35 9.44
N GLY A 9 17.86 12.30 8.82
CA GLY A 9 18.39 10.95 8.92
C GLY A 9 18.01 10.09 7.71
N ALA A 10 18.68 8.98 7.54
CA ALA A 10 18.60 8.11 6.38
C ALA A 10 18.90 8.84 5.05
N GLY A 11 19.81 9.79 5.05
CA GLY A 11 20.29 10.45 3.84
C GLY A 11 21.09 9.47 2.98
N GLN A 12 22.41 9.46 3.10
CA GLN A 12 23.32 8.52 2.42
C GLN A 12 23.71 7.32 3.31
N GLU A 13 22.82 6.93 4.21
CA GLU A 13 22.95 5.78 5.13
C GLU A 13 21.58 5.13 5.38
N VAL A 14 21.57 3.98 6.06
CA VAL A 14 20.37 3.25 6.48
C VAL A 14 20.21 3.43 7.99
N GLY A 15 19.00 3.80 8.42
CA GLY A 15 18.63 4.00 9.83
C GLY A 15 18.28 5.45 10.17
N LYS A 16 17.61 5.65 11.31
CA LYS A 16 17.07 6.92 11.82
C LYS A 16 16.35 7.77 10.78
N SER A 17 15.48 7.14 9.98
CA SER A 17 14.71 7.82 8.93
C SER A 17 13.93 8.99 9.51
N CYS A 18 14.22 10.19 8.99
CA CYS A 18 13.54 11.41 9.39
C CYS A 18 13.73 12.48 8.31
N VAL A 19 12.65 12.86 7.65
CA VAL A 19 12.67 13.86 6.59
C VAL A 19 11.62 14.92 6.87
N VAL A 20 12.04 16.17 6.96
CA VAL A 20 11.13 17.31 7.16
C VAL A 20 10.92 18.01 5.83
N VAL A 21 9.67 18.08 5.38
CA VAL A 21 9.31 18.74 4.13
C VAL A 21 8.42 19.94 4.41
N THR A 22 8.79 21.07 3.84
CA THR A 22 7.99 22.30 3.89
C THR A 22 7.36 22.53 2.52
N ILE A 23 6.03 22.50 2.44
CA ILE A 23 5.26 22.74 1.22
C ILE A 23 4.41 23.99 1.44
N ASN A 24 4.66 25.06 0.70
CA ASN A 24 3.88 26.30 0.80
C ASN A 24 3.69 26.79 2.24
N GLY A 25 4.75 26.69 3.08
CA GLY A 25 4.73 27.11 4.47
C GLY A 25 4.22 26.06 5.47
N LYS A 26 3.68 24.92 5.02
CA LYS A 26 3.28 23.79 5.86
C LYS A 26 4.44 22.82 6.02
N ARG A 27 4.78 22.49 7.25
CA ARG A 27 5.94 21.65 7.57
C ARG A 27 5.51 20.29 8.12
N ILE A 28 5.84 19.24 7.38
CA ILE A 28 5.51 17.85 7.70
C ILE A 28 6.80 17.11 8.02
N MET A 29 6.84 16.39 9.14
CA MET A 29 7.93 15.46 9.42
C MET A 29 7.49 14.03 9.04
N PHE A 30 8.18 13.42 8.09
CA PHE A 30 8.00 12.03 7.68
C PHE A 30 9.01 11.17 8.41
N ASP A 31 8.48 10.21 9.17
CA ASP A 31 9.17 9.31 10.06
C ASP A 31 9.98 10.01 11.18
N CYS A 32 10.24 9.29 12.24
CA CYS A 32 11.02 9.72 13.39
C CYS A 32 11.76 8.50 13.96
N GLY A 33 12.74 8.05 13.20
CA GLY A 33 13.44 6.80 13.40
C GLY A 33 14.67 6.92 14.30
N MET A 34 15.20 5.78 14.69
CA MET A 34 16.46 5.67 15.43
C MET A 34 17.46 4.78 14.68
N HIS A 35 18.75 5.01 14.91
CA HIS A 35 19.82 4.20 14.33
C HIS A 35 20.20 3.07 15.27
N MET A 36 19.95 1.83 14.86
CA MET A 36 20.10 0.63 15.70
C MET A 36 21.53 0.23 16.06
N ALA A 37 22.54 0.81 15.41
CA ALA A 37 23.96 0.47 15.67
C ALA A 37 24.62 1.39 16.72
N TYR A 38 23.95 2.47 17.12
CA TYR A 38 24.45 3.41 18.13
C TYR A 38 23.60 3.35 19.40
N ASN A 39 24.24 3.63 20.54
CA ASN A 39 23.62 3.72 21.86
C ASN A 39 23.88 5.09 22.52
N ASP A 40 24.35 6.05 21.78
CA ASP A 40 24.60 7.45 22.18
C ASP A 40 23.73 8.42 21.38
N HIS A 41 24.00 9.74 21.48
CA HIS A 41 23.24 10.76 20.77
C HIS A 41 23.13 10.57 19.24
N ARG A 42 24.02 9.79 18.62
CA ARG A 42 24.00 9.48 17.18
C ARG A 42 22.83 8.60 16.79
N GLN A 43 22.20 7.93 17.75
CA GLN A 43 21.03 7.08 17.49
C GLN A 43 19.82 7.90 17.02
N TYR A 44 19.72 9.18 17.38
CA TYR A 44 18.60 10.05 17.04
C TYR A 44 18.93 11.01 15.91
N PRO A 45 17.94 11.50 15.15
CA PRO A 45 18.09 12.65 14.26
C PRO A 45 18.48 13.91 15.05
N ASP A 46 19.21 14.81 14.40
CA ASP A 46 19.54 16.12 14.98
C ASP A 46 18.35 17.07 14.91
N PHE A 47 17.44 16.97 15.87
CA PHE A 47 16.23 17.81 15.94
C PHE A 47 16.51 19.30 16.10
N SER A 48 17.72 19.72 16.52
CA SER A 48 18.08 21.12 16.62
C SER A 48 18.04 21.86 15.27
N ARG A 49 18.12 21.12 14.17
CA ARG A 49 17.98 21.63 12.81
C ARG A 49 16.55 22.03 12.46
N ILE A 50 15.55 21.48 13.14
CA ILE A 50 14.13 21.84 12.94
C ILE A 50 13.85 23.19 13.61
N SER A 51 14.27 23.33 14.85
CA SER A 51 14.06 24.53 15.66
C SER A 51 15.24 24.74 16.62
N LYS A 52 15.90 25.91 16.50
CA LYS A 52 17.00 26.31 17.41
C LYS A 52 16.51 26.62 18.83
N SER A 53 15.25 27.02 18.94
CA SER A 53 14.60 27.32 20.22
C SER A 53 13.95 26.10 20.88
N CYS A 54 14.03 24.93 20.26
CA CYS A 54 13.33 23.71 20.67
C CYS A 54 11.79 23.86 20.73
N ASP A 55 11.24 24.88 20.07
CA ASP A 55 9.80 25.03 19.91
C ASP A 55 9.34 24.23 18.70
N PHE A 56 9.12 22.95 18.92
CA PHE A 56 8.72 22.01 17.85
C PHE A 56 7.23 22.11 17.51
N ASN A 57 6.40 22.57 18.44
CA ASN A 57 4.96 22.70 18.23
C ASN A 57 4.60 23.79 17.21
N ASN A 58 5.40 24.86 17.15
CA ASN A 58 5.26 25.90 16.14
C ASN A 58 6.10 25.60 14.88
N ALA A 59 7.05 24.67 14.97
CA ALA A 59 7.96 24.35 13.87
C ALA A 59 7.47 23.23 12.97
N ILE A 60 6.51 22.38 13.40
CA ILE A 60 6.00 21.20 12.66
C ILE A 60 4.48 21.19 12.76
N ASP A 61 3.78 21.16 11.61
CA ASP A 61 2.33 21.10 11.57
C ASP A 61 1.82 19.68 11.88
N CYS A 62 2.51 18.64 11.41
CA CYS A 62 2.20 17.25 11.76
C CYS A 62 3.38 16.30 11.52
N ILE A 63 3.30 15.12 12.15
CA ILE A 63 4.19 13.99 11.91
C ILE A 63 3.41 12.90 11.16
N VAL A 64 4.04 12.27 10.18
CA VAL A 64 3.50 11.14 9.43
C VAL A 64 4.45 9.97 9.56
N ILE A 65 3.98 8.85 10.09
CA ILE A 65 4.78 7.62 10.24
C ILE A 65 4.34 6.61 9.19
N THR A 66 5.29 6.16 8.38
CA THR A 66 5.04 5.22 7.29
C THR A 66 4.78 3.81 7.79
N HIS A 67 5.57 3.33 8.76
CA HIS A 67 5.42 2.00 9.34
C HIS A 67 6.12 1.88 10.70
N PHE A 68 6.02 0.72 11.35
CA PHE A 68 6.41 0.53 12.76
C PHE A 68 7.87 0.09 12.98
N HIS A 69 8.73 0.00 11.98
CA HIS A 69 10.14 -0.36 12.21
C HIS A 69 10.88 0.74 13.02
N LEU A 70 11.82 0.33 13.83
CA LEU A 70 12.50 1.23 14.77
C LEU A 70 13.31 2.34 14.08
N ASP A 71 13.84 2.08 12.93
CA ASP A 71 14.52 3.09 12.09
C ASP A 71 13.57 4.08 11.41
N HIS A 72 12.25 3.94 11.64
CA HIS A 72 11.19 4.87 11.20
C HIS A 72 10.37 5.45 12.36
N ILE A 73 10.29 4.77 13.52
CA ILE A 73 9.48 5.21 14.66
C ILE A 73 10.25 5.28 15.98
N GLY A 74 11.46 4.72 16.04
CA GLY A 74 12.17 4.48 17.31
C GLY A 74 12.51 5.74 18.11
N ALA A 75 12.64 6.90 17.48
CA ALA A 75 12.87 8.18 18.15
C ALA A 75 11.57 8.93 18.52
N LEU A 76 10.41 8.42 18.10
CA LEU A 76 9.14 9.16 18.25
C LEU A 76 8.77 9.41 19.72
N PRO A 77 8.84 8.44 20.67
CA PRO A 77 8.55 8.72 22.07
C PRO A 77 9.53 9.71 22.70
N PHE A 78 10.80 9.66 22.31
CA PHE A 78 11.78 10.65 22.72
C PHE A 78 11.44 12.05 22.21
N PHE A 79 11.09 12.18 20.94
CA PHE A 79 10.75 13.44 20.33
C PHE A 79 9.46 14.06 20.91
N THR A 80 8.45 13.22 21.17
CA THR A 80 7.18 13.72 21.72
C THR A 80 7.24 14.03 23.22
N GLU A 81 7.82 13.13 24.03
CA GLU A 81 7.72 13.24 25.50
C GLU A 81 8.93 13.91 26.13
N ILE A 82 10.12 13.77 25.53
CA ILE A 82 11.34 14.39 26.08
C ILE A 82 11.63 15.73 25.39
N CYS A 83 11.47 15.80 24.05
CA CYS A 83 11.64 17.06 23.33
C CYS A 83 10.37 17.94 23.33
N GLY A 84 9.20 17.41 23.76
CA GLY A 84 7.99 18.17 24.06
C GLY A 84 7.09 18.48 22.85
N TYR A 85 7.13 17.68 21.78
CA TYR A 85 6.20 17.84 20.67
C TYR A 85 4.81 17.28 21.03
N ASN A 86 3.76 18.11 20.86
CA ASN A 86 2.38 17.78 21.20
C ASN A 86 1.41 17.85 19.99
N GLY A 87 1.93 18.06 18.78
CA GLY A 87 1.12 18.13 17.58
C GLY A 87 0.59 16.75 17.13
N PRO A 88 -0.25 16.71 16.08
CA PRO A 88 -0.86 15.47 15.58
C PRO A 88 0.16 14.56 14.90
N ILE A 89 -0.02 13.24 15.09
CA ILE A 89 0.79 12.19 14.48
C ILE A 89 -0.15 11.29 13.68
N TYR A 90 0.15 11.07 12.41
CA TYR A 90 -0.66 10.25 11.52
C TYR A 90 0.07 8.95 11.17
N MET A 91 -0.62 7.82 11.28
CA MET A 91 -0.16 6.51 10.82
C MET A 91 -1.35 5.61 10.53
N THR A 92 -1.13 4.50 9.84
CA THR A 92 -2.20 3.54 9.55
C THR A 92 -2.69 2.82 10.80
N TYR A 93 -3.91 2.28 10.77
CA TYR A 93 -4.46 1.48 11.88
C TYR A 93 -3.53 0.33 12.32
N PRO A 94 -2.97 -0.50 11.40
CA PRO A 94 -2.05 -1.56 11.82
C PRO A 94 -0.74 -1.02 12.40
N THR A 95 -0.18 0.03 11.84
CA THR A 95 1.02 0.67 12.37
C THR A 95 0.79 1.17 13.80
N ARG A 96 -0.35 1.85 14.06
CA ARG A 96 -0.74 2.29 15.40
C ARG A 96 -0.86 1.13 16.40
N ALA A 97 -1.38 -0.01 15.97
CA ALA A 97 -1.54 -1.19 16.82
C ALA A 97 -0.21 -1.88 17.14
N LEU A 98 0.74 -1.89 16.20
CA LEU A 98 2.00 -2.63 16.28
C LEU A 98 3.16 -1.80 16.82
N ALA A 99 3.14 -0.48 16.63
CA ALA A 99 4.19 0.44 17.06
C ALA A 99 4.52 0.35 18.57
N PRO A 100 3.55 0.39 19.50
CA PRO A 100 3.86 0.30 20.93
C PRO A 100 4.51 -1.04 21.31
N ILE A 101 4.17 -2.12 20.61
CA ILE A 101 4.76 -3.45 20.85
C ILE A 101 6.23 -3.45 20.45
N MET A 102 6.57 -2.89 19.29
CA MET A 102 7.96 -2.80 18.82
C MET A 102 8.81 -1.89 19.69
N LEU A 103 8.28 -0.75 20.10
CA LEU A 103 8.96 0.22 20.97
C LEU A 103 9.22 -0.38 22.36
N GLU A 104 8.24 -1.08 22.92
CA GLU A 104 8.36 -1.71 24.24
C GLU A 104 9.32 -2.91 24.23
N ASP A 105 9.32 -3.75 23.17
CA ASP A 105 10.29 -4.83 23.03
C ASP A 105 11.72 -4.30 22.96
N TYR A 106 11.93 -3.25 22.15
CA TYR A 106 13.24 -2.62 22.05
C TYR A 106 13.70 -2.03 23.38
N ARG A 107 12.85 -1.27 24.08
CA ARG A 107 13.13 -0.73 25.40
C ARG A 107 13.55 -1.81 26.38
N LYS A 108 12.81 -2.90 26.46
CA LYS A 108 13.15 -4.06 27.32
C LYS A 108 14.50 -4.68 26.98
N VAL A 109 14.82 -4.78 25.68
CA VAL A 109 16.15 -5.31 25.26
C VAL A 109 17.28 -4.39 25.73
N LEU A 110 17.12 -3.08 25.67
CA LEU A 110 18.13 -2.12 26.11
C LEU A 110 18.31 -2.12 27.63
N VAL A 111 17.22 -1.94 28.36
CA VAL A 111 17.24 -1.77 29.82
C VAL A 111 17.51 -3.08 30.53
N ASP A 112 16.70 -4.12 30.27
CA ASP A 112 16.73 -5.36 31.05
C ASP A 112 17.90 -6.25 30.69
N ARG A 113 18.39 -6.21 29.46
CA ARG A 113 19.42 -7.13 28.96
C ARG A 113 20.80 -6.50 28.77
N ARG A 114 20.85 -5.19 28.49
CA ARG A 114 22.12 -4.48 28.28
C ARG A 114 22.48 -3.58 29.44
N GLY A 115 21.55 -3.28 30.36
CA GLY A 115 21.77 -2.34 31.46
C GLY A 115 22.04 -0.91 30.96
N GLU A 116 21.58 -0.57 29.76
CA GLU A 116 21.73 0.77 29.18
C GLU A 116 20.76 1.76 29.86
N VAL A 117 21.10 3.04 29.82
CA VAL A 117 20.24 4.09 30.38
C VAL A 117 18.94 4.18 29.58
N GLU A 118 17.83 4.16 30.29
CA GLU A 118 16.50 4.28 29.69
C GLU A 118 16.34 5.66 29.03
N GLN A 119 16.13 5.66 27.71
CA GLN A 119 15.97 6.90 26.93
C GLN A 119 14.53 7.43 26.99
N PHE A 120 13.56 6.53 27.09
CA PHE A 120 12.14 6.80 27.27
C PHE A 120 11.47 5.61 27.96
N THR A 121 10.43 5.89 28.74
CA THR A 121 9.72 4.87 29.56
C THR A 121 8.54 4.27 28.82
N SER A 122 7.94 3.20 29.40
CA SER A 122 6.67 2.64 28.92
C SER A 122 5.54 3.67 28.95
N ASP A 123 5.53 4.57 29.95
CA ASP A 123 4.55 5.64 30.03
C ASP A 123 4.74 6.66 28.89
N HIS A 124 5.97 6.99 28.53
CA HIS A 124 6.26 7.84 27.37
C HIS A 124 5.74 7.20 26.07
N ILE A 125 5.87 5.88 25.89
CA ILE A 125 5.28 5.19 24.74
C ILE A 125 3.76 5.35 24.76
N ALA A 126 3.12 5.13 25.90
CA ALA A 126 1.67 5.24 26.03
C ALA A 126 1.15 6.66 25.78
N GLU A 127 1.81 7.70 26.30
CA GLU A 127 1.45 9.10 26.08
C GLU A 127 1.66 9.52 24.62
N CYS A 128 2.78 9.12 24.00
CA CYS A 128 3.05 9.31 22.59
C CYS A 128 1.92 8.73 21.73
N MET A 129 1.48 7.50 22.02
CA MET A 129 0.43 6.82 21.24
C MET A 129 -0.96 7.44 21.39
N LYS A 130 -1.23 8.23 22.43
CA LYS A 130 -2.48 9.01 22.57
C LYS A 130 -2.58 10.17 21.56
N LYS A 131 -1.44 10.68 21.09
CA LYS A 131 -1.36 11.76 20.08
C LYS A 131 -1.57 11.25 18.66
N VAL A 132 -1.66 9.92 18.47
CA VAL A 132 -1.74 9.28 17.14
C VAL A 132 -3.18 9.24 16.63
N ILE A 133 -3.35 9.77 15.43
CA ILE A 133 -4.55 9.70 14.62
C ILE A 133 -4.36 8.60 13.58
N ALA A 134 -5.18 7.54 13.68
CA ALA A 134 -5.11 6.43 12.74
C ALA A 134 -5.83 6.77 11.43
N VAL A 135 -5.22 6.40 10.30
CA VAL A 135 -5.77 6.64 8.96
C VAL A 135 -5.94 5.34 8.20
N ASP A 136 -6.90 5.31 7.29
CA ASP A 136 -7.09 4.17 6.39
C ASP A 136 -6.44 4.43 5.03
N LEU A 137 -6.26 3.34 4.24
CA LEU A 137 -5.74 3.44 2.88
C LEU A 137 -6.72 4.22 2.00
N LYS A 138 -6.16 5.11 1.16
CA LYS A 138 -6.89 6.00 0.26
C LYS A 138 -7.84 7.00 0.94
N GLN A 139 -7.90 7.01 2.26
CA GLN A 139 -8.59 8.05 3.01
C GLN A 139 -7.87 9.38 2.83
N THR A 140 -8.57 10.41 2.37
CA THR A 140 -8.06 11.78 2.38
C THR A 140 -8.31 12.38 3.75
N VAL A 141 -7.23 12.76 4.42
CA VAL A 141 -7.27 13.41 5.74
C VAL A 141 -6.92 14.88 5.56
N GLN A 142 -7.81 15.75 6.00
CA GLN A 142 -7.56 17.18 6.08
C GLN A 142 -6.88 17.44 7.42
N VAL A 143 -5.57 17.72 7.37
CA VAL A 143 -4.78 18.04 8.58
C VAL A 143 -5.17 19.42 9.11
N ASP A 144 -5.25 20.39 8.20
CA ASP A 144 -5.78 21.72 8.43
C ASP A 144 -6.44 22.26 7.14
N LYS A 145 -6.80 23.54 7.07
CA LYS A 145 -7.48 24.13 5.90
C LYS A 145 -6.70 24.01 4.58
N ASP A 146 -5.36 23.88 4.63
CA ASP A 146 -4.49 23.93 3.45
C ASP A 146 -3.81 22.58 3.16
N LEU A 147 -3.51 21.79 4.21
CA LEU A 147 -2.75 20.54 4.13
C LEU A 147 -3.65 19.32 4.10
N GLN A 148 -3.51 18.52 3.05
CA GLN A 148 -4.14 17.20 2.90
C GLN A 148 -3.08 16.10 2.85
N ILE A 149 -3.37 14.97 3.49
CA ILE A 149 -2.56 13.75 3.39
C ILE A 149 -3.43 12.56 2.99
N ARG A 150 -2.79 11.56 2.34
CA ARG A 150 -3.45 10.31 1.96
C ARG A 150 -2.46 9.15 1.99
N ALA A 151 -2.86 8.03 2.60
CA ALA A 151 -2.05 6.82 2.70
C ALA A 151 -2.31 5.87 1.53
N TYR A 152 -1.25 5.26 0.99
CA TYR A 152 -1.28 4.22 -0.04
C TYR A 152 -0.52 2.99 0.42
N TYR A 153 -0.97 1.81 0.01
CA TYR A 153 -0.41 0.54 0.43
C TYR A 153 1.05 0.34 -0.03
N ALA A 154 1.97 0.11 0.90
CA ALA A 154 3.41 0.00 0.61
C ALA A 154 3.92 -1.46 0.46
N GLY A 155 3.21 -2.47 0.98
CA GLY A 155 3.57 -3.89 0.80
C GLY A 155 4.79 -4.40 1.57
N HIS A 156 5.48 -3.56 2.31
CA HIS A 156 6.72 -3.86 3.03
C HIS A 156 6.50 -4.66 4.31
N VAL A 157 5.66 -4.15 5.21
CA VAL A 157 5.19 -4.81 6.44
C VAL A 157 3.71 -4.51 6.65
N LEU A 158 3.08 -5.21 7.60
CA LEU A 158 1.66 -5.03 7.90
C LEU A 158 1.38 -3.57 8.32
N GLY A 159 0.57 -2.88 7.54
CA GLY A 159 0.24 -1.48 7.78
C GLY A 159 1.20 -0.46 7.18
N ALA A 160 2.30 -0.87 6.55
CA ALA A 160 3.19 0.07 5.87
C ALA A 160 2.45 0.83 4.77
N ALA A 161 2.68 2.13 4.70
CA ALA A 161 2.03 3.01 3.74
C ALA A 161 2.98 4.07 3.18
N MET A 162 2.81 4.33 1.88
CA MET A 162 3.34 5.53 1.22
C MET A 162 2.37 6.68 1.47
N PHE A 163 2.87 7.87 1.71
CA PHE A 163 2.02 9.03 1.99
C PHE A 163 2.14 10.10 0.91
N TYR A 164 0.99 10.46 0.37
CA TYR A 164 0.80 11.65 -0.45
C TYR A 164 0.48 12.83 0.45
N ALA A 165 1.13 13.97 0.20
CA ALA A 165 0.83 15.24 0.86
C ALA A 165 0.63 16.33 -0.20
N LYS A 166 -0.37 17.18 0.03
CA LYS A 166 -0.71 18.28 -0.87
C LYS A 166 -1.02 19.55 -0.08
N VAL A 167 -0.46 20.67 -0.54
CA VAL A 167 -0.76 22.02 -0.04
C VAL A 167 -0.96 22.96 -1.23
N GLY A 168 -2.17 23.44 -1.42
CA GLY A 168 -2.55 24.16 -2.64
C GLY A 168 -2.36 23.30 -3.89
N ASP A 169 -1.57 23.78 -4.86
CA ASP A 169 -1.28 23.04 -6.10
C ASP A 169 -0.01 22.17 -6.00
N SER A 170 0.77 22.32 -4.94
CA SER A 170 2.01 21.56 -4.76
C SER A 170 1.75 20.22 -4.07
N ALA A 171 2.30 19.14 -4.64
CA ALA A 171 2.08 17.79 -4.14
C ALA A 171 3.34 16.94 -4.15
N MET A 172 3.45 16.07 -3.16
CA MET A 172 4.55 15.12 -3.06
C MET A 172 4.09 13.74 -2.58
N VAL A 173 4.96 12.76 -2.77
CA VAL A 173 4.86 11.43 -2.15
C VAL A 173 6.14 11.13 -1.39
N TYR A 174 6.00 10.65 -0.15
CA TYR A 174 7.05 9.99 0.61
C TYR A 174 6.73 8.50 0.69
N THR A 175 7.60 7.65 0.17
CA THR A 175 7.31 6.23 0.09
C THR A 175 7.49 5.52 1.43
N GLY A 176 8.42 5.99 2.28
CA GLY A 176 9.02 5.12 3.29
C GLY A 176 9.51 3.85 2.65
N ASP A 177 9.61 2.78 3.41
CA ASP A 177 9.98 1.47 2.89
C ASP A 177 8.80 0.82 2.17
N TYR A 178 9.03 0.30 0.97
CA TYR A 178 7.99 -0.32 0.17
C TYR A 178 8.50 -1.50 -0.66
N ASN A 179 7.58 -2.36 -1.10
CA ASN A 179 7.89 -3.53 -1.91
C ASN A 179 6.95 -3.63 -3.12
N MET A 180 7.51 -3.49 -4.32
CA MET A 180 6.77 -3.63 -5.58
C MET A 180 6.50 -5.10 -5.96
N THR A 181 7.12 -6.04 -5.25
CA THR A 181 6.93 -7.48 -5.48
C THR A 181 6.00 -8.05 -4.40
N PRO A 182 4.93 -8.78 -4.75
CA PRO A 182 4.06 -9.37 -3.75
C PRO A 182 4.77 -10.50 -3.00
N ASP A 183 4.67 -10.48 -1.69
CA ASP A 183 5.01 -11.59 -0.81
C ASP A 183 3.82 -12.55 -0.67
N ARG A 184 3.99 -13.68 0.04
CA ARG A 184 2.88 -14.59 0.33
C ARG A 184 1.88 -13.97 1.29
N HIS A 185 2.37 -13.31 2.33
CA HIS A 185 1.54 -12.71 3.37
C HIS A 185 1.10 -11.28 3.07
N LEU A 186 1.84 -10.53 2.25
CA LEU A 186 1.51 -9.15 1.87
C LEU A 186 1.44 -8.98 0.35
N GLY A 187 0.59 -8.06 -0.11
CA GLY A 187 0.50 -7.66 -1.51
C GLY A 187 1.66 -6.75 -1.92
N ALA A 188 1.83 -6.55 -3.22
CA ALA A 188 2.73 -5.52 -3.76
C ALA A 188 2.22 -4.10 -3.43
N ALA A 189 3.13 -3.13 -3.34
CA ALA A 189 2.79 -1.72 -3.22
C ALA A 189 1.85 -1.25 -4.33
N ARG A 190 0.89 -0.38 -3.97
CA ARG A 190 -0.11 0.16 -4.89
C ARG A 190 -0.33 1.62 -4.62
N ILE A 191 -0.18 2.44 -5.66
CA ILE A 191 -0.43 3.87 -5.63
C ILE A 191 -1.18 4.28 -6.89
N ASP A 192 -2.02 5.29 -6.77
CA ASP A 192 -2.72 5.87 -7.92
C ASP A 192 -1.74 6.72 -8.75
N ARG A 193 -2.07 6.99 -10.01
CA ARG A 193 -1.30 7.93 -10.82
C ARG A 193 -1.59 9.35 -10.33
N LEU A 194 -0.55 10.05 -9.88
CA LEU A 194 -0.64 11.35 -9.24
C LEU A 194 0.25 12.35 -9.99
N GLN A 195 -0.17 13.61 -10.02
CA GLN A 195 0.72 14.70 -10.43
C GLN A 195 1.57 15.12 -9.24
N LEU A 196 2.88 15.01 -9.35
CA LEU A 196 3.80 15.24 -8.25
C LEU A 196 4.90 16.23 -8.65
N ASP A 197 5.14 17.20 -7.79
CA ASP A 197 6.35 18.03 -7.86
C ASP A 197 7.55 17.24 -7.34
N LEU A 198 7.35 16.42 -6.30
CA LEU A 198 8.42 15.70 -5.62
C LEU A 198 8.00 14.27 -5.26
N LEU A 199 8.89 13.32 -5.55
CA LEU A 199 8.88 11.97 -5.00
C LEU A 199 10.11 11.78 -4.11
N ILE A 200 9.91 11.44 -2.84
CA ILE A 200 10.98 11.00 -1.93
C ILE A 200 10.84 9.49 -1.77
N THR A 201 11.86 8.74 -2.17
CA THR A 201 11.78 7.28 -2.23
C THR A 201 12.96 6.60 -1.56
N ASP A 202 12.66 5.50 -0.87
CA ASP A 202 13.62 4.56 -0.27
C ASP A 202 14.48 3.84 -1.32
N LEU A 203 15.73 3.53 -0.94
CA LEU A 203 16.71 2.82 -1.75
C LEU A 203 17.42 1.69 -1.02
N LEU A 204 16.83 0.92 -0.18
CA LEU A 204 17.53 -0.24 0.41
C LEU A 204 17.66 -1.39 -0.60
N PHE A 205 18.74 -1.34 -1.37
CA PHE A 205 19.00 -2.18 -2.53
C PHE A 205 19.49 -3.59 -2.16
N VAL A 206 18.78 -4.61 -2.58
CA VAL A 206 19.32 -5.98 -2.70
C VAL A 206 19.39 -6.35 -4.19
N ASN A 207 20.51 -6.92 -4.63
CA ASN A 207 20.79 -7.24 -6.03
C ASN A 207 19.60 -7.90 -6.75
N ALA A 208 19.08 -7.21 -7.78
CA ALA A 208 17.87 -7.52 -8.53
C ALA A 208 17.79 -8.91 -9.21
N ILE A 209 18.93 -9.54 -9.43
CA ILE A 209 19.01 -10.80 -10.18
C ILE A 209 18.33 -11.94 -9.43
N ILE A 210 18.26 -11.87 -8.10
CA ILE A 210 17.86 -12.99 -7.25
C ILE A 210 16.39 -12.92 -6.85
N GLN A 211 15.81 -11.73 -6.72
CA GLN A 211 14.40 -11.58 -6.43
C GLN A 211 13.51 -12.11 -7.58
N ARG A 212 13.96 -12.00 -8.85
CA ARG A 212 13.25 -12.57 -9.99
C ARG A 212 13.24 -14.10 -10.01
N LEU A 213 14.29 -14.74 -9.51
CA LEU A 213 14.33 -16.21 -9.45
C LEU A 213 13.39 -16.76 -8.35
N SER A 214 13.19 -16.00 -7.26
CA SER A 214 12.29 -16.44 -6.17
C SER A 214 10.81 -16.43 -6.53
N THR A 215 10.39 -15.62 -7.51
CA THR A 215 8.98 -15.52 -7.94
C THR A 215 8.65 -16.37 -9.16
N THR A 216 9.64 -16.64 -10.02
CA THR A 216 9.42 -17.33 -11.31
C THR A 216 9.70 -18.83 -11.24
N ILE A 217 10.68 -19.25 -10.43
CA ILE A 217 11.06 -20.66 -10.29
C ILE A 217 10.02 -21.51 -9.57
N PRO A 218 9.26 -21.05 -8.54
CA PRO A 218 8.19 -21.83 -7.95
C PRO A 218 7.14 -22.26 -8.98
N TYR A 219 6.84 -21.39 -9.93
CA TYR A 219 5.85 -21.69 -10.98
C TYR A 219 6.34 -22.75 -11.99
N LEU A 220 7.62 -22.68 -12.36
CA LEU A 220 8.22 -23.66 -13.29
C LEU A 220 8.48 -25.02 -12.60
N LEU A 221 8.95 -25.03 -11.34
CA LEU A 221 9.17 -26.26 -10.59
C LEU A 221 7.87 -26.95 -10.20
N THR A 222 6.80 -26.20 -9.89
CA THR A 222 5.46 -26.76 -9.65
C THR A 222 4.90 -27.42 -10.91
N MET A 223 5.21 -26.89 -12.11
CA MET A 223 4.83 -27.52 -13.37
C MET A 223 5.70 -28.74 -13.74
N LEU A 224 6.97 -28.74 -13.34
CA LEU A 224 7.91 -29.84 -13.64
C LEU A 224 7.85 -30.99 -12.64
N LEU A 225 7.35 -30.73 -11.41
CA LEU A 225 7.26 -31.73 -10.33
C LEU A 225 5.82 -32.19 -10.02
N GLN A 226 4.87 -31.97 -10.92
CA GLN A 226 3.61 -32.70 -10.82
C GLN A 226 3.91 -34.18 -11.01
N PRO A 227 3.62 -35.07 -10.04
CA PRO A 227 3.77 -36.50 -10.26
C PRO A 227 2.81 -36.90 -11.38
N LYS A 228 3.36 -37.38 -12.50
CA LYS A 228 2.57 -38.16 -13.46
C LYS A 228 1.99 -39.31 -12.66
N ALA A 229 0.69 -39.34 -12.50
CA ALA A 229 -0.01 -40.48 -11.98
C ALA A 229 0.32 -41.68 -12.88
N ASN A 230 0.86 -42.75 -12.27
CA ASN A 230 1.21 -44.04 -12.85
C ASN A 230 2.61 -44.18 -13.47
N GLU A 231 3.65 -44.22 -12.59
CA GLU A 231 4.82 -45.07 -12.85
C GLU A 231 5.31 -45.66 -11.51
N PRO A 232 5.76 -46.96 -11.51
CA PRO A 232 6.14 -47.69 -10.30
C PRO A 232 7.47 -47.18 -9.76
N LYS A 233 7.57 -47.13 -8.42
CA LYS A 233 8.77 -46.70 -7.68
C LYS A 233 9.91 -47.67 -7.97
N GLU A 234 10.83 -47.31 -8.84
CA GLU A 234 12.17 -47.87 -8.90
C GLU A 234 13.19 -46.92 -8.28
N ASN A 235 14.09 -47.50 -7.48
CA ASN A 235 15.10 -46.87 -6.65
C ASN A 235 16.02 -45.91 -7.46
N LEU A 236 15.94 -44.62 -7.20
CA LEU A 236 16.79 -43.60 -7.81
C LEU A 236 17.84 -43.06 -6.81
N PHE A 237 18.63 -43.97 -6.23
CA PHE A 237 19.92 -43.61 -5.62
C PHE A 237 20.91 -44.74 -5.92
N PRO A 238 21.98 -44.51 -6.68
CA PRO A 238 23.09 -45.45 -6.77
C PRO A 238 23.89 -45.38 -5.47
N GLU A 239 24.12 -46.53 -4.86
CA GLU A 239 25.04 -46.76 -3.75
C GLU A 239 26.44 -46.26 -4.09
N ALA A 240 26.91 -45.27 -3.36
CA ALA A 240 28.31 -44.83 -3.46
C ALA A 240 29.21 -45.80 -2.71
N LYS A 241 30.03 -46.50 -3.49
CA LYS A 241 31.13 -47.34 -3.00
C LYS A 241 32.05 -46.57 -2.07
N THR A 242 32.25 -47.11 -0.85
CA THR A 242 33.24 -46.66 0.13
C THR A 242 34.67 -46.80 -0.44
N GLY A 243 35.25 -45.66 -0.80
CA GLY A 243 36.67 -45.53 -1.08
C GLY A 243 37.28 -44.52 -0.12
N SER A 244 38.19 -44.95 0.73
CA SER A 244 38.94 -44.15 1.69
C SER A 244 39.74 -43.07 0.93
N LEU A 245 39.47 -41.81 1.16
CA LEU A 245 40.35 -40.72 0.80
C LEU A 245 40.39 -39.66 1.91
N GLY A 246 41.62 -39.39 2.28
CA GLY A 246 42.02 -38.63 3.44
C GLY A 246 41.49 -37.20 3.56
N SER A 247 41.48 -36.81 4.79
CA SER A 247 41.25 -35.49 5.36
C SER A 247 41.82 -34.32 4.49
N SER A 248 40.93 -33.66 3.81
CA SER A 248 41.11 -32.29 3.41
C SER A 248 39.74 -31.68 3.09
N PHE A 249 38.96 -31.39 4.16
CA PHE A 249 37.80 -30.54 4.04
C PHE A 249 38.30 -29.13 3.76
N LYS A 250 38.43 -28.77 2.48
CA LYS A 250 38.49 -27.39 2.05
C LYS A 250 37.21 -26.71 2.50
N ARG A 251 37.34 -25.76 3.44
CA ARG A 251 36.34 -24.76 3.74
C ARG A 251 35.66 -24.35 2.44
N LEU A 252 34.40 -24.70 2.25
CA LEU A 252 33.59 -24.10 1.21
C LEU A 252 33.51 -22.61 1.57
N LYS A 253 34.39 -21.81 0.94
CA LYS A 253 34.21 -20.37 0.88
C LYS A 253 32.79 -20.13 0.41
N CYS A 254 32.01 -19.44 1.24
CA CYS A 254 30.76 -18.84 0.80
C CYS A 254 31.01 -18.22 -0.59
N CYS A 255 30.25 -18.66 -1.59
CA CYS A 255 30.38 -18.15 -2.94
C CYS A 255 30.13 -16.65 -2.87
N SER A 256 31.19 -15.87 -3.10
CA SER A 256 31.22 -14.43 -2.92
C SER A 256 30.46 -13.65 -4.02
N GLU A 257 29.65 -14.30 -4.86
CA GLU A 257 29.11 -13.62 -6.06
C GLU A 257 27.61 -13.74 -6.32
N ALA A 258 26.82 -14.51 -5.50
CA ALA A 258 25.36 -14.47 -5.63
C ALA A 258 24.65 -14.90 -4.35
N PRO A 259 23.79 -14.06 -3.75
CA PRO A 259 22.94 -14.45 -2.62
C PRO A 259 21.94 -15.55 -3.05
N CYS A 260 21.74 -16.54 -2.19
CA CYS A 260 20.89 -17.71 -2.48
C CYS A 260 19.38 -17.36 -2.50
N SER A 261 18.62 -18.02 -3.39
CA SER A 261 17.16 -17.89 -3.44
C SER A 261 16.48 -18.48 -2.19
N VAL A 262 15.24 -18.08 -1.91
CA VAL A 262 14.44 -18.59 -0.76
C VAL A 262 14.29 -20.12 -0.81
N GLU A 263 14.14 -20.70 -2.00
CA GLU A 263 14.05 -22.15 -2.18
C GLU A 263 15.37 -22.84 -1.88
N SER A 264 16.48 -22.29 -2.31
CA SER A 264 17.81 -22.76 -1.94
C SER A 264 18.01 -22.74 -0.43
N SER A 265 17.42 -21.73 0.25
CA SER A 265 17.47 -21.63 1.71
C SER A 265 16.68 -22.72 2.41
N THR A 266 15.44 -23.00 1.98
CA THR A 266 14.63 -24.09 2.56
C THR A 266 15.30 -25.45 2.39
N ILE A 267 15.95 -25.68 1.27
CA ILE A 267 16.75 -26.89 1.02
C ILE A 267 18.00 -26.93 1.94
N THR A 268 18.66 -25.79 2.16
CA THR A 268 19.83 -25.71 3.04
C THR A 268 19.45 -25.93 4.52
N VAL A 269 18.32 -25.34 4.95
CA VAL A 269 17.75 -25.61 6.27
C VAL A 269 17.41 -27.08 6.46
N HIS A 270 16.72 -27.68 5.47
CA HIS A 270 16.39 -29.11 5.48
C HIS A 270 17.65 -29.99 5.55
N LYS A 271 18.67 -29.73 4.74
CA LYS A 271 19.93 -30.49 4.78
C LYS A 271 20.61 -30.42 6.15
N CYS A 272 20.62 -29.25 6.80
CA CYS A 272 21.18 -29.10 8.14
C CYS A 272 20.42 -29.94 9.16
N VAL A 273 19.08 -29.84 9.20
CA VAL A 273 18.28 -30.60 10.19
C VAL A 273 18.27 -32.11 9.90
N ALA A 274 18.32 -32.53 8.64
CA ALA A 274 18.48 -33.93 8.24
C ALA A 274 19.85 -34.50 8.67
N GLY A 275 20.89 -33.66 8.71
CA GLY A 275 22.20 -33.97 9.26
C GLY A 275 22.28 -33.96 10.81
N GLY A 276 21.17 -33.69 11.49
CA GLY A 276 21.11 -33.61 12.95
C GLY A 276 21.50 -32.23 13.53
N GLY A 277 21.75 -31.23 12.70
CA GLY A 277 22.14 -29.89 13.13
C GLY A 277 20.95 -29.01 13.53
N LYS A 278 21.25 -27.94 14.27
CA LYS A 278 20.29 -26.91 14.66
C LYS A 278 20.41 -25.69 13.74
N VAL A 279 19.28 -25.06 13.43
CA VAL A 279 19.22 -23.87 12.57
C VAL A 279 18.73 -22.67 13.37
N LEU A 280 19.54 -21.62 13.43
CA LEU A 280 19.13 -20.33 13.98
C LEU A 280 18.77 -19.36 12.86
N ILE A 281 17.59 -18.75 12.94
CA ILE A 281 17.11 -17.70 12.04
C ILE A 281 16.85 -16.44 12.88
N PRO A 282 17.85 -15.56 13.04
CA PRO A 282 17.64 -14.29 13.73
C PRO A 282 16.75 -13.39 12.88
N ALA A 283 15.60 -13.01 13.42
CA ALA A 283 14.62 -12.21 12.72
C ALA A 283 13.92 -11.23 13.67
N PHE A 284 13.35 -10.16 13.13
CA PHE A 284 12.41 -9.36 13.90
C PHE A 284 11.10 -10.14 14.10
N ALA A 285 10.45 -9.93 15.22
CA ALA A 285 9.22 -10.65 15.58
C ALA A 285 8.06 -10.40 14.61
N LEU A 286 8.09 -9.26 13.92
CA LEU A 286 7.06 -8.78 13.00
C LEU A 286 7.65 -8.60 11.60
N GLY A 287 6.90 -9.04 10.57
CA GLY A 287 7.25 -8.88 9.16
C GLY A 287 7.85 -10.13 8.54
N ARG A 288 9.16 -10.18 8.33
CA ARG A 288 9.82 -11.30 7.62
C ARG A 288 9.71 -12.65 8.32
N ALA A 289 9.59 -12.66 9.62
CA ALA A 289 9.40 -13.89 10.38
C ALA A 289 8.11 -14.63 9.95
N GLN A 290 7.01 -13.92 9.76
CA GLN A 290 5.74 -14.50 9.32
C GLN A 290 5.84 -15.11 7.92
N GLU A 291 6.50 -14.41 6.98
CA GLU A 291 6.71 -14.92 5.62
C GLU A 291 7.55 -16.21 5.64
N LEU A 292 8.64 -16.23 6.42
CA LEU A 292 9.49 -17.43 6.54
C LEU A 292 8.77 -18.56 7.27
N CYS A 293 7.94 -18.26 8.28
CA CYS A 293 7.11 -19.27 8.93
C CYS A 293 6.13 -19.92 7.96
N ILE A 294 5.43 -19.13 7.13
CA ILE A 294 4.53 -19.67 6.10
C ILE A 294 5.30 -20.57 5.14
N LEU A 295 6.48 -20.13 4.71
CA LEU A 295 7.33 -20.89 3.79
C LEU A 295 7.79 -22.22 4.36
N LEU A 296 8.29 -22.19 5.61
CA LEU A 296 8.82 -23.40 6.26
C LEU A 296 7.70 -24.33 6.66
N ASP A 297 6.59 -23.85 7.21
CA ASP A 297 5.46 -24.69 7.60
C ASP A 297 4.87 -25.43 6.40
N ASP A 298 4.67 -24.73 5.27
CA ASP A 298 4.23 -25.31 4.01
C ASP A 298 5.24 -26.35 3.45
N TYR A 299 6.53 -26.04 3.53
CA TYR A 299 7.58 -26.96 3.12
C TYR A 299 7.65 -28.21 4.02
N TRP A 300 7.55 -28.03 5.36
CA TRP A 300 7.53 -29.13 6.34
C TRP A 300 6.35 -30.08 6.11
N GLU A 301 5.17 -29.53 5.84
CA GLU A 301 3.98 -30.31 5.54
C GLU A 301 4.17 -31.12 4.25
N ARG A 302 4.64 -30.50 3.17
CA ARG A 302 4.88 -31.16 1.87
C ARG A 302 5.94 -32.26 1.94
N MET A 303 6.99 -32.04 2.70
CA MET A 303 8.11 -32.99 2.87
C MET A 303 7.90 -33.96 4.02
N ASN A 304 6.76 -33.88 4.74
CA ASN A 304 6.44 -34.68 5.92
C ASN A 304 7.56 -34.70 6.95
N LEU A 305 8.17 -33.53 7.23
CA LEU A 305 9.25 -33.39 8.20
C LEU A 305 8.67 -33.31 9.62
N ARG A 306 9.32 -34.00 10.57
CA ARG A 306 8.90 -34.01 11.99
C ARG A 306 9.85 -33.22 12.89
N VAL A 307 10.83 -32.55 12.34
CA VAL A 307 11.74 -31.67 13.09
C VAL A 307 10.97 -30.45 13.57
N PRO A 308 11.00 -30.09 14.86
CA PRO A 308 10.25 -28.96 15.36
C PRO A 308 10.81 -27.63 14.82
N ILE A 309 9.92 -26.72 14.47
CA ILE A 309 10.20 -25.33 14.22
C ILE A 309 9.78 -24.57 15.47
N TYR A 310 10.68 -23.80 16.03
CA TYR A 310 10.42 -23.01 17.22
C TYR A 310 10.44 -21.53 16.94
N PHE A 311 9.66 -20.81 17.72
CA PHE A 311 9.74 -19.37 17.76
C PHE A 311 9.99 -18.92 19.20
N SER A 312 10.95 -18.00 19.42
CA SER A 312 11.21 -17.44 20.74
C SER A 312 9.99 -16.63 21.19
N ALA A 313 9.40 -17.09 22.27
CA ALA A 313 8.05 -16.80 22.74
C ALA A 313 7.69 -15.30 22.96
N GLY A 314 6.40 -15.04 23.07
CA GLY A 314 5.78 -13.79 23.52
C GLY A 314 5.35 -12.91 22.35
N LEU A 315 6.26 -12.17 21.75
CA LEU A 315 5.92 -11.19 20.70
C LEU A 315 5.33 -11.83 19.45
N THR A 316 5.74 -13.04 19.10
CA THR A 316 5.27 -13.71 17.89
C THR A 316 3.84 -14.19 17.98
N ILE A 317 3.43 -14.67 19.18
CA ILE A 317 2.02 -15.04 19.39
C ILE A 317 1.14 -13.81 19.24
N GLN A 318 1.57 -12.69 19.82
CA GLN A 318 0.88 -11.40 19.66
C GLN A 318 0.89 -10.96 18.20
N ALA A 319 2.03 -11.06 17.51
CA ALA A 319 2.16 -10.73 16.09
C ALA A 319 1.16 -11.52 15.22
N ASN A 320 1.13 -12.84 15.37
CA ASN A 320 0.21 -13.69 14.62
C ASN A 320 -1.26 -13.35 14.90
N MET A 321 -1.59 -12.98 16.15
CA MET A 321 -2.93 -12.51 16.50
C MET A 321 -3.27 -11.20 15.77
N TYR A 322 -2.35 -10.24 15.70
CA TYR A 322 -2.55 -9.01 14.93
C TYR A 322 -2.72 -9.27 13.43
N TYR A 323 -1.92 -10.17 12.85
CA TYR A 323 -2.10 -10.55 11.44
C TYR A 323 -3.48 -11.17 11.18
N LYS A 324 -4.00 -11.97 12.10
CA LYS A 324 -5.37 -12.52 12.02
C LYS A 324 -6.43 -11.42 12.15
N MET A 325 -6.29 -10.52 13.11
CA MET A 325 -7.23 -9.40 13.31
C MET A 325 -7.22 -8.41 12.13
N LEU A 326 -6.06 -8.17 11.54
CA LEU A 326 -5.84 -7.20 10.48
C LEU A 326 -5.70 -7.88 9.10
N ILE A 327 -6.38 -9.01 8.91
CA ILE A 327 -6.28 -9.84 7.69
C ILE A 327 -6.65 -9.06 6.41
N SER A 328 -7.49 -8.03 6.52
CA SER A 328 -7.84 -7.13 5.41
C SER A 328 -6.64 -6.40 4.79
N TRP A 329 -5.54 -6.26 5.56
CA TRP A 329 -4.29 -5.62 5.13
C TRP A 329 -3.27 -6.58 4.54
N THR A 330 -3.56 -7.88 4.54
CA THR A 330 -2.69 -8.93 3.99
C THR A 330 -2.92 -9.15 2.49
N SER A 331 -2.18 -10.10 1.89
CA SER A 331 -2.35 -10.48 0.49
C SER A 331 -3.71 -11.12 0.24
N GLN A 332 -4.18 -11.07 -1.00
CA GLN A 332 -5.43 -11.72 -1.40
C GLN A 332 -5.41 -13.23 -1.12
N LYS A 333 -4.28 -13.88 -1.36
CA LYS A 333 -4.10 -15.32 -1.09
C LYS A 333 -4.31 -15.66 0.39
N VAL A 334 -3.77 -14.83 1.31
CA VAL A 334 -3.96 -15.02 2.76
C VAL A 334 -5.42 -14.81 3.16
N LYS A 335 -6.09 -13.79 2.60
CA LYS A 335 -7.53 -13.53 2.87
C LYS A 335 -8.42 -14.71 2.49
N GLU A 336 -8.06 -15.44 1.45
CA GLU A 336 -8.79 -16.60 0.94
C GLU A 336 -8.41 -17.90 1.67
N THR A 337 -7.34 -17.89 2.47
CA THR A 337 -6.87 -19.06 3.20
C THR A 337 -7.46 -19.07 4.60
N TYR A 338 -8.25 -20.09 4.92
CA TYR A 338 -8.73 -20.30 6.29
C TYR A 338 -7.56 -20.66 7.20
N ASN A 339 -7.40 -19.95 8.31
CA ASN A 339 -6.31 -20.15 9.29
C ASN A 339 -4.89 -19.90 8.77
N ALA A 340 -4.67 -18.89 7.92
CA ALA A 340 -3.39 -18.61 7.28
C ALA A 340 -2.18 -18.43 8.24
N PHE A 341 -2.42 -18.08 9.52
CA PHE A 341 -1.40 -17.89 10.55
C PHE A 341 -1.52 -18.91 11.71
N ASP A 342 -2.20 -20.04 11.48
CA ASP A 342 -2.24 -21.19 12.39
C ASP A 342 -1.22 -22.23 11.91
N PHE A 343 0.03 -22.02 12.28
CA PHE A 343 1.13 -22.89 11.88
C PHE A 343 1.08 -24.22 12.62
N LYS A 344 1.14 -25.33 11.89
CA LYS A 344 1.06 -26.69 12.44
C LYS A 344 2.37 -27.15 13.07
N ASN A 345 3.50 -26.75 12.47
CA ASN A 345 4.83 -27.22 12.84
C ASN A 345 5.62 -26.17 13.66
N VAL A 346 5.04 -25.00 13.93
CA VAL A 346 5.70 -23.93 14.70
C VAL A 346 5.21 -23.94 16.15
N HIS A 347 6.16 -24.10 17.07
CA HIS A 347 5.93 -24.23 18.50
C HIS A 347 6.64 -23.11 19.29
N ASN A 348 6.20 -22.90 20.52
CA ASN A 348 6.89 -21.98 21.42
C ASN A 348 8.22 -22.60 21.88
N PHE A 349 9.25 -21.77 21.95
CA PHE A 349 10.56 -22.17 22.42
C PHE A 349 10.72 -21.91 23.92
N ASP A 350 11.15 -22.93 24.67
CA ASP A 350 11.58 -22.77 26.03
C ASP A 350 13.12 -22.70 26.10
N ARG A 351 13.67 -21.87 26.99
CA ARG A 351 15.13 -21.71 27.16
C ARG A 351 15.87 -23.00 27.45
N SER A 352 15.24 -23.94 28.16
CA SER A 352 15.81 -25.25 28.42
C SER A 352 16.15 -26.05 27.18
N LEU A 353 15.54 -25.70 26.03
CA LEU A 353 15.76 -26.37 24.75
C LEU A 353 17.02 -25.89 24.01
N ILE A 354 17.75 -24.87 24.51
CA ILE A 354 19.00 -24.39 23.88
C ILE A 354 20.00 -25.54 23.76
N ASP A 355 20.19 -26.29 24.86
CA ASP A 355 21.15 -27.37 24.92
C ASP A 355 20.50 -28.77 24.72
N ALA A 356 19.20 -28.82 24.48
CA ALA A 356 18.50 -30.08 24.23
C ALA A 356 19.06 -30.79 22.99
N PRO A 357 19.23 -32.13 23.05
CA PRO A 357 19.74 -32.91 21.93
C PRO A 357 18.74 -32.92 20.77
N GLY A 358 19.24 -33.08 19.53
CA GLY A 358 18.43 -33.23 18.32
C GLY A 358 18.34 -31.95 17.49
N PRO A 359 17.89 -32.12 16.22
CA PRO A 359 17.76 -31.02 15.28
C PRO A 359 16.52 -30.18 15.58
N CYS A 360 16.61 -28.87 15.34
CA CYS A 360 15.49 -27.95 15.36
C CYS A 360 15.76 -26.73 14.49
N VAL A 361 14.71 -26.01 14.17
CA VAL A 361 14.78 -24.67 13.58
C VAL A 361 14.26 -23.68 14.59
N LEU A 362 15.00 -22.62 14.86
CA LEU A 362 14.61 -21.59 15.84
C LEU A 362 14.63 -20.22 15.21
N PHE A 363 13.48 -19.55 15.21
CA PHE A 363 13.39 -18.12 15.00
C PHE A 363 13.61 -17.39 16.34
N ALA A 364 14.58 -16.50 16.37
CA ALA A 364 14.91 -15.75 17.59
C ALA A 364 15.09 -14.25 17.30
N THR A 365 14.67 -13.43 18.26
CA THR A 365 14.78 -11.97 18.20
C THR A 365 15.95 -11.45 19.06
N PRO A 366 16.50 -10.27 18.73
CA PRO A 366 16.29 -9.47 17.51
C PRO A 366 16.99 -10.01 16.27
N GLY A 367 16.64 -9.46 15.10
CA GLY A 367 17.38 -9.69 13.87
C GLY A 367 18.83 -9.13 13.94
N MET A 368 19.67 -9.45 12.96
CA MET A 368 21.08 -9.00 12.83
C MET A 368 22.00 -9.39 14.00
N LEU A 369 21.51 -10.17 14.98
CA LEU A 369 22.26 -10.58 16.20
C LEU A 369 22.77 -9.37 17.01
N THR A 370 21.99 -8.30 17.11
CA THR A 370 22.38 -7.08 17.82
C THR A 370 22.35 -7.22 19.35
N GLY A 371 21.75 -8.28 19.87
CA GLY A 371 21.61 -8.52 21.30
C GLY A 371 20.54 -9.58 21.60
N GLY A 372 20.02 -9.58 22.81
CA GLY A 372 18.87 -10.38 23.22
C GLY A 372 19.03 -11.87 23.03
N PHE A 373 17.88 -12.55 22.85
CA PHE A 373 17.83 -14.01 22.82
C PHE A 373 18.52 -14.64 21.61
N SER A 374 18.43 -14.00 20.44
CA SER A 374 19.11 -14.49 19.23
C SER A 374 20.64 -14.52 19.40
N LEU A 375 21.20 -13.53 20.09
CA LEU A 375 22.63 -13.48 20.40
C LEU A 375 23.03 -14.54 21.46
N GLU A 376 22.18 -14.78 22.44
CA GLU A 376 22.37 -15.84 23.44
C GLU A 376 22.45 -17.21 22.76
N VAL A 377 21.47 -17.54 21.92
CA VAL A 377 21.47 -18.80 21.15
C VAL A 377 22.68 -18.90 20.20
N PHE A 378 23.05 -17.79 19.58
CA PHE A 378 24.22 -17.72 18.71
C PHE A 378 25.50 -18.12 19.49
N LYS A 379 25.69 -17.61 20.72
CA LYS A 379 26.84 -17.96 21.56
C LYS A 379 26.94 -19.48 21.80
N HIS A 380 25.81 -20.16 21.97
CA HIS A 380 25.76 -21.61 22.21
C HIS A 380 25.93 -22.44 20.92
N TRP A 381 25.35 -21.99 19.80
CA TRP A 381 25.28 -22.84 18.60
C TRP A 381 26.39 -22.56 17.57
N ALA A 382 27.05 -21.41 17.62
CA ALA A 382 28.10 -21.05 16.68
C ALA A 382 29.34 -21.96 16.68
N PRO A 383 29.76 -22.56 17.82
CA PRO A 383 30.93 -23.43 17.85
C PRO A 383 30.74 -24.79 17.17
N SER A 384 29.53 -25.21 16.87
CA SER A 384 29.26 -26.52 16.25
C SER A 384 29.21 -26.42 14.72
N GLU A 385 30.00 -27.23 14.02
CA GLU A 385 30.04 -27.32 12.55
C GLU A 385 28.76 -27.90 11.94
N MET A 386 27.96 -28.62 12.74
CA MET A 386 26.69 -29.18 12.29
C MET A 386 25.58 -28.14 12.18
N ASN A 387 25.71 -27.04 12.89
CA ASN A 387 24.68 -26.02 12.97
C ASN A 387 24.73 -25.03 11.82
N LEU A 388 23.62 -24.36 11.62
CA LEU A 388 23.43 -23.37 10.56
C LEU A 388 22.86 -22.08 11.16
N ILE A 389 23.40 -20.94 10.74
CA ILE A 389 22.80 -19.64 11.00
C ILE A 389 22.38 -19.04 9.68
N THR A 390 21.08 -18.81 9.54
CA THR A 390 20.49 -18.20 8.33
C THR A 390 20.15 -16.76 8.63
N LEU A 391 20.81 -15.81 7.96
CA LEU A 391 20.61 -14.37 8.12
C LEU A 391 19.66 -13.86 7.02
N PRO A 392 18.37 -13.60 7.32
CA PRO A 392 17.44 -13.09 6.35
C PRO A 392 17.62 -11.58 6.16
N GLY A 393 17.92 -11.19 4.92
CA GLY A 393 17.97 -9.79 4.53
C GLY A 393 19.29 -9.08 4.80
N TYR A 394 19.20 -7.76 4.89
CA TYR A 394 20.35 -6.86 5.11
C TYR A 394 20.76 -6.83 6.58
N CYS A 395 22.04 -6.77 6.83
CA CYS A 395 22.61 -6.55 8.16
C CYS A 395 23.42 -5.25 8.18
N LEU A 396 23.01 -4.32 9.04
CA LEU A 396 23.65 -3.01 9.20
C LEU A 396 25.14 -3.16 9.55
N ALA A 397 25.97 -2.29 8.97
CA ALA A 397 27.38 -2.20 9.29
C ALA A 397 27.60 -2.03 10.81
N GLY A 398 28.57 -2.76 11.37
CA GLY A 398 28.84 -2.78 12.81
C GLY A 398 28.09 -3.86 13.60
N THR A 399 27.01 -4.44 13.07
CA THR A 399 26.29 -5.54 13.72
C THR A 399 27.06 -6.88 13.61
N ILE A 400 26.75 -7.82 14.51
CA ILE A 400 27.35 -9.17 14.46
C ILE A 400 26.94 -9.90 13.19
N GLY A 401 25.68 -9.77 12.77
CA GLY A 401 25.21 -10.32 11.49
C GLY A 401 26.06 -9.86 10.32
N ASN A 402 26.42 -8.58 10.26
CA ASN A 402 27.31 -8.04 9.22
C ASN A 402 28.72 -8.61 9.29
N LYS A 403 29.29 -8.75 10.50
CA LYS A 403 30.61 -9.38 10.70
C LYS A 403 30.62 -10.84 10.25
N LEU A 404 29.55 -11.59 10.51
CA LEU A 404 29.39 -12.99 10.06
C LEU A 404 29.29 -13.08 8.53
N MET A 405 28.56 -12.18 7.89
CA MET A 405 28.44 -12.11 6.44
C MET A 405 29.79 -11.77 5.77
N SER A 406 30.65 -11.03 6.46
CA SER A 406 32.03 -10.73 6.02
C SER A 406 33.00 -11.92 6.19
N GLY A 407 32.52 -13.06 6.71
CA GLY A 407 33.29 -14.29 6.85
C GLY A 407 34.27 -14.31 8.01
N ASN A 408 34.08 -13.50 9.04
CA ASN A 408 34.93 -13.49 10.24
C ASN A 408 34.84 -14.82 11.00
N PRO A 409 35.97 -15.55 11.21
CA PRO A 409 35.97 -16.86 11.85
C PRO A 409 35.80 -16.77 13.39
N THR A 410 36.01 -15.62 13.97
CA THR A 410 35.87 -15.36 15.39
C THR A 410 35.16 -14.04 15.63
N ILE A 411 34.24 -14.03 16.60
CA ILE A 411 33.54 -12.81 17.01
C ILE A 411 33.93 -12.54 18.46
N GLU A 412 34.45 -11.36 18.72
CA GLU A 412 34.76 -10.89 20.06
C GLU A 412 33.56 -10.10 20.61
N LEU A 413 33.04 -10.54 21.76
CA LEU A 413 31.91 -9.99 22.47
C LEU A 413 32.22 -9.88 23.94
N GLU A 414 32.20 -8.67 24.49
CA GLU A 414 32.37 -8.45 25.95
C GLU A 414 33.62 -9.16 26.52
N GLY A 415 34.72 -9.17 25.74
CA GLY A 415 35.96 -9.84 26.13
C GLY A 415 35.97 -11.35 25.93
N THR A 416 34.89 -11.96 25.47
CA THR A 416 34.82 -13.40 25.16
C THR A 416 34.93 -13.59 23.63
N LYS A 417 35.84 -14.49 23.22
CA LYS A 417 35.97 -14.92 21.83
C LYS A 417 35.07 -16.10 21.54
N ILE A 418 34.23 -15.96 20.51
CA ILE A 418 33.34 -17.02 20.04
C ILE A 418 33.90 -17.52 18.73
N ASP A 419 34.27 -18.81 18.66
CA ASP A 419 34.67 -19.47 17.43
C ASP A 419 33.44 -19.77 16.58
N VAL A 420 33.38 -19.22 15.38
CA VAL A 420 32.28 -19.45 14.43
C VAL A 420 32.65 -20.63 13.54
N ARG A 421 32.21 -21.82 13.92
CA ARG A 421 32.40 -23.06 13.13
C ARG A 421 31.15 -23.43 12.35
N CYS A 422 29.98 -22.99 12.80
CA CYS A 422 28.72 -23.24 12.13
C CYS A 422 28.70 -22.69 10.70
N GLN A 423 27.81 -23.24 9.89
CA GLN A 423 27.57 -22.72 8.55
C GLN A 423 26.84 -21.37 8.65
N ILE A 424 27.27 -20.38 7.86
CA ILE A 424 26.60 -19.09 7.74
C ILE A 424 25.95 -19.03 6.36
N HIS A 425 24.66 -18.81 6.33
CA HIS A 425 23.88 -18.70 5.10
C HIS A 425 23.20 -17.32 5.05
N GLN A 426 23.54 -16.54 4.05
CA GLN A 426 22.87 -15.29 3.75
C GLN A 426 21.69 -15.56 2.84
N LEU A 427 20.51 -15.19 3.28
CA LEU A 427 19.29 -15.25 2.49
C LEU A 427 19.00 -13.87 1.89
N ALA A 428 19.02 -13.78 0.57
CA ALA A 428 18.55 -12.58 -0.13
C ALA A 428 17.03 -12.48 -0.05
N PHE A 429 16.57 -11.99 1.07
CA PHE A 429 15.14 -11.94 1.40
C PHE A 429 14.79 -10.56 1.96
N SER A 430 14.84 -9.56 1.08
CA SER A 430 14.54 -8.17 1.41
C SER A 430 13.05 -7.87 1.26
N PRO A 431 12.44 -7.16 2.22
CA PRO A 431 11.10 -6.62 2.09
C PRO A 431 11.05 -5.31 1.29
N HIS A 432 12.16 -4.88 0.74
CA HIS A 432 12.27 -3.64 -0.02
C HIS A 432 12.23 -3.91 -1.52
N THR A 433 11.80 -2.92 -2.27
CA THR A 433 11.81 -2.97 -3.72
C THR A 433 13.23 -2.98 -4.27
N ASP A 434 13.42 -3.58 -5.43
CA ASP A 434 14.69 -3.55 -6.15
C ASP A 434 14.81 -2.28 -7.02
N GLY A 435 16.02 -2.03 -7.56
CA GLY A 435 16.25 -0.86 -8.41
C GLY A 435 15.37 -0.81 -9.65
N LYS A 436 14.89 -1.95 -10.14
CA LYS A 436 13.93 -1.98 -11.23
C LYS A 436 12.56 -1.50 -10.76
N GLY A 437 12.08 -1.97 -9.62
CA GLY A 437 10.81 -1.53 -9.04
C GLY A 437 10.82 -0.04 -8.72
N ILE A 438 11.96 0.52 -8.26
CA ILE A 438 12.10 1.98 -8.07
C ILE A 438 11.97 2.70 -9.42
N MET A 439 12.70 2.26 -10.46
CA MET A 439 12.60 2.85 -11.79
C MET A 439 11.19 2.76 -12.38
N ASP A 440 10.51 1.62 -12.18
CA ASP A 440 9.13 1.42 -12.63
C ASP A 440 8.16 2.36 -11.88
N LEU A 441 8.34 2.58 -10.57
CA LEU A 441 7.55 3.53 -9.78
C LEU A 441 7.78 4.98 -10.22
N VAL A 442 9.05 5.39 -10.38
CA VAL A 442 9.42 6.74 -10.84
C VAL A 442 8.83 7.01 -12.23
N LYS A 443 8.94 6.04 -13.15
CA LYS A 443 8.36 6.14 -14.49
C LYS A 443 6.83 6.22 -14.46
N PHE A 444 6.18 5.45 -13.58
CA PHE A 444 4.72 5.45 -13.43
C PHE A 444 4.19 6.77 -12.91
N LEU A 445 4.81 7.31 -11.84
CA LEU A 445 4.40 8.57 -11.21
C LEU A 445 4.87 9.80 -12.00
N SER A 446 5.97 9.69 -12.75
CA SER A 446 6.58 10.79 -13.52
C SER A 446 6.67 12.10 -12.73
N PRO A 447 7.28 12.11 -11.54
CA PRO A 447 7.41 13.33 -10.72
C PRO A 447 8.36 14.31 -11.40
N GLN A 448 8.28 15.62 -11.05
CA GLN A 448 9.22 16.61 -11.57
C GLN A 448 10.63 16.44 -10.97
N HIS A 449 10.68 16.03 -9.70
CA HIS A 449 11.92 15.81 -8.95
C HIS A 449 11.85 14.51 -8.13
N VAL A 450 13.00 13.85 -7.96
CA VAL A 450 13.15 12.67 -7.10
C VAL A 450 14.24 12.94 -6.07
N ILE A 451 13.99 12.58 -4.80
CA ILE A 451 14.99 12.50 -3.74
C ILE A 451 15.11 11.03 -3.33
N LEU A 452 16.33 10.53 -3.32
CA LEU A 452 16.66 9.20 -2.81
C LEU A 452 17.04 9.31 -1.34
N VAL A 453 16.51 8.42 -0.51
CA VAL A 453 16.82 8.30 0.92
C VAL A 453 17.02 6.83 1.29
N HIS A 454 17.43 6.55 2.53
CA HIS A 454 17.50 5.22 3.12
C HIS A 454 18.36 4.24 2.32
N GLY A 455 19.54 4.67 1.87
CA GLY A 455 20.45 3.86 1.07
C GLY A 455 21.92 4.19 1.28
N GLU A 456 22.77 3.27 0.88
CA GLU A 456 24.22 3.49 0.88
C GLU A 456 24.63 4.45 -0.23
N LYS A 457 25.48 5.41 0.07
CA LYS A 457 25.93 6.46 -0.85
C LYS A 457 26.32 5.97 -2.26
N PRO A 458 27.14 4.91 -2.44
CA PRO A 458 27.54 4.46 -3.79
C PRO A 458 26.35 3.96 -4.61
N LYS A 459 25.41 3.27 -3.96
CA LYS A 459 24.22 2.73 -4.62
C LYS A 459 23.24 3.83 -5.00
N MET A 460 23.07 4.83 -4.11
CA MET A 460 22.26 6.01 -4.38
C MET A 460 22.79 6.79 -5.58
N ALA A 461 24.10 7.02 -5.66
CA ALA A 461 24.74 7.71 -6.79
C ALA A 461 24.47 6.97 -8.12
N THR A 462 24.61 5.64 -8.15
CA THR A 462 24.32 4.84 -9.34
C THR A 462 22.86 4.93 -9.78
N LEU A 463 21.91 4.85 -8.85
CA LEU A 463 20.49 4.96 -9.21
C LEU A 463 20.11 6.38 -9.63
N LYS A 464 20.68 7.40 -8.99
CA LYS A 464 20.51 8.81 -9.37
C LYS A 464 20.91 9.02 -10.83
N GLU A 465 22.11 8.55 -11.23
CA GLU A 465 22.57 8.63 -12.60
C GLU A 465 21.62 7.92 -13.58
N ARG A 466 21.10 6.75 -13.21
CA ARG A 466 20.13 6.02 -14.03
C ARG A 466 18.81 6.78 -14.18
N ILE A 467 18.24 7.32 -13.11
CA ILE A 467 17.00 8.09 -13.17
C ILE A 467 17.19 9.31 -14.09
N GLN A 468 18.31 10.02 -13.95
CA GLN A 468 18.60 11.20 -14.76
C GLN A 468 18.82 10.86 -16.23
N SER A 469 19.59 9.80 -16.53
CA SER A 469 19.94 9.43 -17.91
C SER A 469 18.80 8.71 -18.64
N GLU A 470 18.06 7.78 -17.96
CA GLU A 470 17.04 6.96 -18.60
C GLU A 470 15.66 7.67 -18.64
N LEU A 471 15.32 8.49 -17.62
CA LEU A 471 14.00 9.12 -17.48
C LEU A 471 14.04 10.64 -17.67
N GLY A 472 15.21 11.29 -17.67
CA GLY A 472 15.32 12.75 -17.79
C GLY A 472 14.83 13.53 -16.57
N ILE A 473 14.58 12.86 -15.44
CA ILE A 473 14.02 13.45 -14.21
C ILE A 473 15.18 13.89 -13.31
N LYS A 474 15.09 15.10 -12.74
CA LYS A 474 16.09 15.58 -11.78
C LYS A 474 16.04 14.73 -10.49
N CYS A 475 17.19 14.14 -10.14
CA CYS A 475 17.30 13.25 -8.99
C CYS A 475 18.43 13.72 -8.05
N TYR A 476 18.16 13.63 -6.74
CA TYR A 476 19.04 14.08 -5.66
C TYR A 476 19.28 12.95 -4.66
N ASP A 477 20.43 12.97 -4.01
CA ASP A 477 20.87 11.99 -3.00
C ASP A 477 21.51 12.71 -1.80
N PRO A 478 20.73 13.47 -1.02
CA PRO A 478 21.25 14.30 0.06
C PRO A 478 21.89 13.49 1.19
N ALA A 479 22.90 14.08 1.83
CA ALA A 479 23.45 13.58 3.08
C ALA A 479 22.55 13.96 4.26
N ASN A 480 22.79 13.33 5.43
CA ASN A 480 22.14 13.74 6.65
C ASN A 480 22.40 15.22 6.98
N ASN A 481 21.37 15.90 7.47
CA ASN A 481 21.36 17.31 7.79
C ASN A 481 21.52 18.26 6.59
N GLU A 482 21.36 17.77 5.39
CA GLU A 482 21.33 18.56 4.16
C GLU A 482 19.93 19.08 3.87
N SER A 483 19.85 20.37 3.51
CA SER A 483 18.60 21.02 3.09
C SER A 483 18.64 21.26 1.59
N MET A 484 17.51 21.02 0.94
CA MET A 484 17.33 21.22 -0.51
C MET A 484 16.05 21.99 -0.78
N CYS A 485 16.12 22.92 -1.73
CA CYS A 485 14.97 23.67 -2.21
C CYS A 485 14.59 23.19 -3.60
N ILE A 486 13.39 22.65 -3.74
CA ILE A 486 12.86 22.07 -4.97
C ILE A 486 11.81 23.06 -5.54
N PRO A 487 12.00 23.56 -6.77
CA PRO A 487 11.00 24.42 -7.40
C PRO A 487 9.73 23.62 -7.71
N SER A 488 8.57 24.07 -7.25
CA SER A 488 7.29 23.34 -7.34
C SER A 488 6.38 23.79 -8.48
N THR A 489 6.83 24.57 -9.44
CA THR A 489 5.95 25.00 -10.53
C THR A 489 6.70 25.16 -11.84
N HIS A 490 6.38 24.28 -12.79
CA HIS A 490 6.53 24.59 -14.21
C HIS A 490 5.18 25.03 -14.74
N TYR A 491 5.01 26.34 -14.98
CA TYR A 491 3.90 26.82 -15.78
C TYR A 491 4.16 26.44 -17.23
N VAL A 492 3.36 25.54 -17.77
CA VAL A 492 3.33 25.32 -19.21
C VAL A 492 2.37 26.36 -19.78
N LYS A 493 2.88 27.25 -20.61
CA LYS A 493 2.02 28.20 -21.34
C LYS A 493 1.20 27.41 -22.35
N ALA A 494 -0.09 27.22 -22.05
CA ALA A 494 -1.02 26.52 -22.94
C ALA A 494 -1.86 27.56 -23.71
N GLY A 495 -2.00 27.38 -25.02
CA GLY A 495 -3.01 28.05 -25.79
C GLY A 495 -4.40 27.50 -25.45
N ALA A 496 -5.46 28.29 -25.59
CA ALA A 496 -6.83 27.81 -25.48
C ALA A 496 -7.48 27.78 -26.88
N SER A 497 -8.29 26.75 -27.17
CA SER A 497 -9.04 26.70 -28.41
C SER A 497 -10.23 27.68 -28.36
N ASP A 498 -10.64 28.18 -29.52
CA ASP A 498 -11.82 29.07 -29.61
C ASP A 498 -13.07 28.37 -29.08
N ALA A 499 -13.23 27.08 -29.34
CA ALA A 499 -14.34 26.29 -28.83
C ALA A 499 -14.34 26.21 -27.29
N PHE A 500 -13.19 25.99 -26.70
CA PHE A 500 -13.03 26.00 -25.24
C PHE A 500 -13.34 27.38 -24.66
N ILE A 501 -12.80 28.46 -25.24
CA ILE A 501 -13.06 29.82 -24.75
C ILE A 501 -14.57 30.14 -24.84
N ARG A 502 -15.22 29.79 -25.94
CA ARG A 502 -16.68 30.02 -26.13
C ARG A 502 -17.51 29.21 -25.12
N SER A 503 -17.12 27.97 -24.80
CA SER A 503 -17.79 27.15 -23.78
C SER A 503 -17.67 27.75 -22.39
N CYS A 504 -16.54 28.36 -22.05
CA CYS A 504 -16.35 29.07 -20.79
C CYS A 504 -17.22 30.33 -20.66
N MET A 505 -17.47 31.01 -21.77
CA MET A 505 -18.24 32.26 -21.79
C MET A 505 -19.74 32.02 -21.87
N ASN A 506 -20.19 30.91 -22.45
CA ASN A 506 -21.59 30.59 -22.66
C ASN A 506 -21.95 29.23 -22.04
N PRO A 507 -22.69 29.16 -20.92
CA PRO A 507 -23.08 27.91 -20.29
C PRO A 507 -23.98 27.02 -21.17
N ASN A 508 -24.59 27.56 -22.21
CA ASN A 508 -25.40 26.82 -23.18
C ASN A 508 -24.64 26.53 -24.48
N PHE A 509 -23.33 26.60 -24.49
CA PHE A 509 -22.51 26.35 -25.67
C PHE A 509 -22.70 24.90 -26.16
N GLN A 510 -23.09 24.75 -27.42
CA GLN A 510 -23.12 23.46 -28.11
C GLN A 510 -22.06 23.46 -29.20
N TYR A 511 -21.21 22.47 -29.24
CA TYR A 511 -20.22 22.27 -30.28
C TYR A 511 -20.91 21.73 -31.53
N LEU A 512 -21.12 22.62 -32.52
CA LEU A 512 -21.72 22.25 -33.79
C LEU A 512 -20.72 21.48 -34.67
N LYS A 513 -21.07 20.29 -35.11
CA LYS A 513 -20.32 19.54 -36.12
C LYS A 513 -20.25 20.39 -37.39
N SER A 514 -19.05 20.82 -37.76
CA SER A 514 -18.82 21.51 -39.06
C SER A 514 -19.10 20.54 -40.23
N GLY A 515 -20.22 20.73 -40.87
CA GLY A 515 -20.68 19.95 -42.01
C GLY A 515 -21.71 20.71 -42.84
N SER A 516 -21.68 22.04 -42.86
CA SER A 516 -22.40 22.88 -43.84
C SER A 516 -21.74 24.25 -43.91
N GLU A 517 -21.45 24.66 -45.12
CA GLU A 517 -20.80 25.86 -45.61
C GLU A 517 -21.06 27.12 -44.77
N GLU A 518 -19.98 27.82 -44.48
CA GLU A 518 -19.97 29.15 -43.90
C GLU A 518 -20.78 30.11 -44.81
N LYS A 519 -21.95 30.49 -44.37
CA LYS A 519 -22.49 31.77 -44.78
C LYS A 519 -21.95 32.84 -43.86
N SER A 520 -21.00 33.59 -44.39
CA SER A 520 -20.45 34.79 -43.80
C SER A 520 -21.56 35.77 -43.43
N VAL A 521 -21.82 35.93 -42.14
CA VAL A 521 -22.53 37.10 -41.63
C VAL A 521 -21.49 38.17 -41.35
N SER A 522 -21.44 39.13 -42.25
CA SER A 522 -20.64 40.32 -42.18
C SER A 522 -21.03 41.18 -40.95
N GLY A 523 -20.03 41.57 -40.18
CA GLY A 523 -19.93 42.91 -39.62
C GLY A 523 -20.78 43.23 -38.41
N SER A 524 -20.25 43.07 -37.22
CA SER A 524 -20.37 44.12 -36.24
C SER A 524 -18.97 44.39 -35.64
N LYS A 525 -18.47 45.59 -35.88
CA LYS A 525 -17.28 46.18 -35.26
C LYS A 525 -17.46 46.15 -33.75
N CYS A 526 -16.64 45.39 -33.09
CA CYS A 526 -16.47 45.55 -31.62
C CYS A 526 -15.77 46.87 -31.38
N THR A 527 -16.49 47.86 -30.89
CA THR A 527 -15.95 49.03 -30.24
C THR A 527 -15.22 48.58 -28.98
N GLU A 528 -13.98 49.05 -28.82
CA GLU A 528 -13.22 48.96 -27.60
C GLU A 528 -14.01 49.59 -26.44
N GLY A 529 -14.78 48.76 -25.74
CA GLY A 529 -15.45 49.11 -24.49
C GLY A 529 -14.68 48.53 -23.33
N THR A 530 -14.14 49.40 -22.49
CA THR A 530 -13.59 49.13 -21.18
C THR A 530 -14.45 48.12 -20.45
N LEU A 531 -13.88 46.95 -20.15
CA LEU A 531 -14.52 45.90 -19.34
C LEU A 531 -14.87 46.44 -17.95
N PRO A 532 -16.07 46.23 -17.44
CA PRO A 532 -16.45 46.69 -16.10
C PRO A 532 -15.69 45.94 -15.03
N LEU A 533 -15.14 46.67 -14.08
CA LEU A 533 -14.24 46.24 -12.97
C LEU A 533 -14.90 45.36 -11.89
N TRP A 534 -16.02 44.67 -12.12
CA TRP A 534 -16.76 43.99 -11.07
C TRP A 534 -17.19 42.55 -11.38
N ILE A 535 -16.46 41.83 -12.23
CA ILE A 535 -16.61 40.35 -12.30
C ILE A 535 -15.57 39.73 -11.36
N LYS A 536 -15.95 39.59 -10.10
CA LYS A 536 -15.21 38.82 -9.07
C LYS A 536 -15.73 37.40 -8.92
N ASP A 537 -16.41 36.84 -9.89
CA ASP A 537 -16.82 35.45 -9.86
C ASP A 537 -15.73 34.60 -10.50
N GLU A 538 -14.98 33.87 -9.69
CA GLU A 538 -14.09 32.82 -10.15
C GLU A 538 -14.96 31.73 -10.81
N ARG A 539 -14.95 31.67 -12.15
CA ARG A 539 -15.61 30.62 -12.89
C ARG A 539 -14.63 29.50 -13.14
N VAL A 540 -14.96 28.31 -12.65
CA VAL A 540 -14.25 27.09 -12.99
C VAL A 540 -14.71 26.62 -14.36
N ALA A 541 -13.77 26.42 -15.28
CA ALA A 541 -14.02 25.85 -16.60
C ALA A 541 -13.22 24.57 -16.76
N GLU A 542 -13.87 23.51 -17.23
CA GLU A 542 -13.24 22.23 -17.49
C GLU A 542 -12.87 22.12 -18.97
N GLY A 543 -11.61 21.80 -19.25
CA GLY A 543 -11.07 21.58 -20.58
C GLY A 543 -10.03 20.48 -20.59
N ILE A 544 -9.70 19.95 -21.77
CA ILE A 544 -8.70 18.90 -21.91
C ILE A 544 -7.42 19.51 -22.44
N LEU A 545 -6.30 19.29 -21.72
CA LEU A 545 -4.97 19.72 -22.14
C LEU A 545 -4.40 18.71 -23.15
N VAL A 546 -4.18 19.17 -24.38
CA VAL A 546 -3.53 18.40 -25.44
C VAL A 546 -2.07 18.85 -25.54
N LEU A 547 -1.14 17.89 -25.43
CA LEU A 547 0.28 18.11 -25.61
C LEU A 547 0.68 17.58 -26.98
N GLU A 548 1.12 18.47 -27.87
CA GLU A 548 1.68 18.07 -29.16
C GLU A 548 3.16 17.67 -29.01
N LYS A 549 3.64 16.81 -29.89
CA LYS A 549 5.06 16.39 -29.94
C LYS A 549 6.05 17.55 -30.08
N SER A 550 5.58 18.73 -30.47
CA SER A 550 6.34 19.98 -30.63
C SER A 550 6.42 20.84 -29.35
N GLU A 551 6.12 20.29 -28.17
CA GLU A 551 6.06 20.99 -26.86
C GLU A 551 5.01 22.11 -26.76
N LYS A 552 4.09 22.21 -27.69
CA LYS A 552 2.97 23.13 -27.60
C LYS A 552 1.82 22.49 -26.83
N ALA A 553 1.39 23.15 -25.78
CA ALA A 553 0.23 22.75 -25.00
C ALA A 553 -1.00 23.57 -25.45
N LYS A 554 -2.15 22.93 -25.61
CA LYS A 554 -3.42 23.58 -25.97
C LYS A 554 -4.55 23.00 -25.11
N VAL A 555 -5.37 23.86 -24.53
CA VAL A 555 -6.60 23.44 -23.85
C VAL A 555 -7.73 23.45 -24.87
N VAL A 556 -8.40 22.32 -25.02
CA VAL A 556 -9.48 22.13 -25.99
C VAL A 556 -10.78 21.71 -25.31
N HIS A 557 -11.91 21.99 -25.97
CA HIS A 557 -13.19 21.46 -25.53
C HIS A 557 -13.26 19.93 -25.72
N GLN A 558 -14.01 19.23 -24.88
CA GLN A 558 -14.12 17.77 -24.92
C GLN A 558 -14.56 17.25 -26.30
N ASP A 559 -15.56 17.88 -26.89
CA ASP A 559 -16.07 17.46 -28.20
C ASP A 559 -15.07 17.74 -29.34
N GLU A 560 -14.23 18.78 -29.22
CA GLU A 560 -13.14 19.06 -30.15
C GLU A 560 -12.10 17.94 -30.12
N LEU A 561 -11.73 17.45 -28.92
CA LEU A 561 -10.82 16.32 -28.79
C LEU A 561 -11.40 15.04 -29.40
N LEU A 562 -12.65 14.71 -29.10
CA LEU A 562 -13.31 13.53 -29.70
C LEU A 562 -13.30 13.58 -31.21
N LEU A 563 -13.55 14.74 -31.79
CA LEU A 563 -13.49 14.94 -33.25
C LEU A 563 -12.07 14.76 -33.79
N MET A 564 -11.04 15.29 -33.07
CA MET A 564 -9.63 15.12 -33.45
C MET A 564 -9.18 13.66 -33.41
N LEU A 565 -9.73 12.87 -32.50
CA LEU A 565 -9.41 11.43 -32.33
C LEU A 565 -10.28 10.55 -33.28
N GLY A 566 -11.26 11.09 -33.93
CA GLY A 566 -12.22 10.32 -34.75
C GLY A 566 -13.20 9.50 -33.89
N GLU A 567 -13.29 9.80 -32.60
CA GLU A 567 -14.11 9.07 -31.65
C GLU A 567 -15.49 9.70 -31.49
N LYS A 568 -16.49 8.87 -31.15
CA LYS A 568 -17.85 9.32 -30.84
C LYS A 568 -18.06 9.31 -29.34
N ARG A 569 -18.81 10.25 -28.82
CA ARG A 569 -19.23 10.29 -27.43
C ARG A 569 -20.10 9.06 -27.16
N HIS A 570 -19.67 8.20 -26.22
CA HIS A 570 -20.47 7.11 -25.72
C HIS A 570 -21.32 7.62 -24.55
N GLU A 571 -22.63 7.56 -24.69
CA GLU A 571 -23.53 7.77 -23.57
C GLU A 571 -23.59 6.48 -22.74
N VAL A 572 -23.18 6.58 -21.48
CA VAL A 572 -23.32 5.48 -20.54
C VAL A 572 -24.78 5.42 -20.12
N GLN A 573 -25.44 4.31 -20.45
CA GLN A 573 -26.78 4.00 -19.98
C GLN A 573 -26.72 3.00 -18.84
N PHE A 574 -27.41 3.31 -17.77
CA PHE A 574 -27.63 2.41 -16.65
C PHE A 574 -28.94 1.65 -16.84
N ALA A 575 -29.00 0.44 -16.31
CA ALA A 575 -30.19 -0.37 -16.29
C ALA A 575 -30.34 -1.09 -14.95
N TYR A 576 -31.57 -1.15 -14.44
CA TYR A 576 -31.90 -1.81 -13.19
C TYR A 576 -33.30 -2.45 -13.27
N CYS A 577 -33.45 -3.65 -12.69
CA CYS A 577 -34.73 -4.31 -12.59
C CYS A 577 -35.26 -4.20 -11.15
N CYS A 578 -36.24 -3.34 -10.94
CA CYS A 578 -36.80 -2.98 -9.63
C CYS A 578 -37.97 -3.90 -9.26
N PRO A 579 -37.93 -4.64 -8.14
CA PRO A 579 -39.07 -5.37 -7.62
C PRO A 579 -39.98 -4.44 -6.79
N VAL A 580 -41.27 -4.46 -7.06
CA VAL A 580 -42.28 -3.65 -6.35
C VAL A 580 -43.44 -4.54 -5.91
N ASN A 581 -43.87 -4.40 -4.65
CA ASN A 581 -45.03 -5.11 -4.13
C ASN A 581 -46.33 -4.50 -4.66
N VAL A 582 -47.16 -5.31 -5.33
CA VAL A 582 -48.41 -4.86 -5.94
C VAL A 582 -49.44 -4.46 -4.86
N ASP A 583 -49.47 -5.13 -3.72
CA ASP A 583 -50.38 -4.79 -2.61
C ASP A 583 -50.07 -3.40 -2.05
N GLU A 584 -48.82 -2.98 -2.08
CA GLU A 584 -48.43 -1.64 -1.67
C GLU A 584 -48.83 -0.58 -2.71
N LEU A 585 -48.77 -0.90 -3.99
CA LEU A 585 -49.23 0.01 -5.06
C LEU A 585 -50.76 0.22 -4.97
N GLU A 586 -51.51 -0.82 -4.68
CA GLU A 586 -52.99 -0.74 -4.54
C GLU A 586 -53.45 0.12 -3.37
N LYS A 587 -52.67 0.20 -2.27
CA LYS A 587 -52.98 1.07 -1.13
C LYS A 587 -52.99 2.57 -1.44
N PHE A 588 -52.28 2.98 -2.46
CA PHE A 588 -52.21 4.39 -2.89
C PHE A 588 -53.41 4.86 -3.73
N THR A 589 -54.26 3.94 -4.19
CA THR A 589 -55.43 4.26 -5.03
C THR A 589 -56.76 4.32 -4.26
N THR A 590 -56.83 3.83 -3.01
CA THR A 590 -58.09 3.66 -2.25
C THR A 590 -58.67 4.94 -1.64
N THR A 591 -58.10 6.13 -1.90
CA THR A 591 -58.62 7.40 -1.33
C THR A 591 -59.50 8.23 -2.25
N SER A 592 -59.82 7.82 -3.48
CA SER A 592 -60.63 8.68 -4.41
C SER A 592 -61.51 7.99 -5.48
N LEU A 593 -61.80 6.70 -5.39
CA LEU A 593 -62.71 6.10 -6.39
C LEU A 593 -63.70 5.10 -5.71
N THR A 594 -64.95 5.15 -6.20
CA THR A 594 -66.14 4.39 -5.79
C THR A 594 -65.94 2.86 -5.65
N PRO A 595 -66.78 2.13 -4.85
CA PRO A 595 -66.48 0.76 -4.35
C PRO A 595 -66.71 -0.39 -5.34
N THR A 596 -66.50 -0.24 -6.62
CA THR A 596 -66.77 -1.28 -7.63
C THR A 596 -65.58 -1.93 -8.30
N ALA A 597 -64.35 -1.67 -7.86
CA ALA A 597 -63.16 -2.33 -8.41
C ALA A 597 -62.59 -3.35 -7.40
N ARG A 598 -63.36 -4.44 -7.19
CA ARG A 598 -62.83 -5.62 -6.48
C ARG A 598 -61.91 -6.42 -7.37
N MET A 599 -60.66 -6.60 -6.90
CA MET A 599 -59.70 -7.64 -7.21
C MET A 599 -59.45 -7.94 -8.69
N LEU A 600 -58.47 -7.26 -9.27
CA LEU A 600 -57.74 -7.75 -10.44
C LEU A 600 -56.89 -8.94 -9.99
N ARG A 601 -57.27 -10.17 -10.38
CA ARG A 601 -56.50 -11.37 -10.08
C ARG A 601 -55.13 -11.39 -10.81
N ASP A 602 -55.01 -10.65 -11.93
CA ASP A 602 -53.76 -10.40 -12.65
C ASP A 602 -53.82 -8.99 -13.29
N PRO A 603 -53.18 -7.97 -12.71
CA PRO A 603 -53.14 -6.64 -13.32
C PRO A 603 -52.36 -6.66 -14.64
N ASN A 604 -52.98 -6.15 -15.74
CA ASN A 604 -52.29 -5.98 -17.00
C ASN A 604 -51.24 -4.87 -16.88
N LYS A 605 -50.28 -4.82 -17.83
CA LYS A 605 -49.14 -3.89 -17.83
C LYS A 605 -49.58 -2.42 -17.62
N SER A 606 -50.61 -2.00 -18.31
CA SER A 606 -51.10 -0.61 -18.25
C SER A 606 -51.70 -0.27 -16.85
N SER A 607 -52.33 -1.25 -16.19
CA SER A 607 -52.82 -1.07 -14.83
C SER A 607 -51.66 -0.90 -13.83
N LEU A 608 -50.62 -1.67 -13.94
CA LEU A 608 -49.42 -1.56 -13.11
C LEU A 608 -48.70 -0.21 -13.28
N ILE A 609 -48.58 0.25 -14.51
CA ILE A 609 -47.97 1.59 -14.82
C ILE A 609 -48.81 2.70 -14.18
N ARG A 610 -50.16 2.68 -14.32
CA ARG A 610 -51.03 3.72 -13.73
C ARG A 610 -50.97 3.72 -12.18
N LEU A 611 -50.91 2.56 -11.54
CA LEU A 611 -50.72 2.46 -10.10
C LEU A 611 -49.38 3.05 -9.66
N LEU A 612 -48.35 2.80 -10.43
CA LEU A 612 -47.01 3.34 -10.17
C LEU A 612 -46.97 4.87 -10.38
N VAL A 613 -47.58 5.38 -11.46
CA VAL A 613 -47.70 6.84 -11.71
C VAL A 613 -48.38 7.52 -10.54
N ALA A 614 -49.51 6.97 -10.04
CA ALA A 614 -50.20 7.51 -8.87
C ALA A 614 -49.33 7.55 -7.62
N LYS A 615 -48.47 6.56 -7.41
CA LYS A 615 -47.51 6.52 -6.30
C LYS A 615 -46.41 7.56 -6.48
N LEU A 616 -45.78 7.63 -7.66
CA LEU A 616 -44.67 8.52 -7.94
C LEU A 616 -45.11 9.99 -7.93
N SER A 617 -46.26 10.35 -8.50
CA SER A 617 -46.81 11.72 -8.49
C SER A 617 -47.06 12.29 -7.12
N ARG A 618 -47.23 11.42 -6.08
CA ARG A 618 -47.39 11.86 -4.67
C ARG A 618 -46.07 12.03 -3.93
N LYS A 619 -45.02 11.29 -4.37
CA LYS A 619 -43.71 11.30 -3.71
C LYS A 619 -42.71 12.25 -4.37
N LEU A 620 -42.87 12.52 -5.67
CA LEU A 620 -42.00 13.41 -6.42
C LEU A 620 -42.75 14.73 -6.64
N SER A 621 -42.28 15.78 -5.97
CA SER A 621 -42.90 17.12 -6.02
C SER A 621 -42.61 17.89 -7.31
N GLU A 622 -41.64 17.45 -8.12
CA GLU A 622 -41.24 18.09 -9.38
C GLU A 622 -40.78 17.04 -10.41
N GLY A 623 -41.43 16.92 -11.54
CA GLY A 623 -41.02 16.11 -12.67
C GLY A 623 -42.20 15.91 -13.63
N ASN A 624 -42.00 16.21 -14.94
CA ASN A 624 -42.98 15.87 -15.99
C ASN A 624 -42.96 14.34 -16.19
N ILE A 625 -43.83 13.63 -15.44
CA ILE A 625 -44.04 12.22 -15.66
C ILE A 625 -44.90 12.03 -16.87
N GLN A 626 -44.32 11.44 -17.94
CA GLN A 626 -45.05 11.12 -19.18
C GLN A 626 -45.48 9.64 -19.11
N ASP A 627 -46.79 9.41 -19.08
CA ASP A 627 -47.43 8.08 -19.12
C ASP A 627 -47.82 7.71 -20.55
N PHE A 628 -47.17 6.70 -21.12
CA PHE A 628 -47.46 6.14 -22.45
C PHE A 628 -48.30 4.85 -22.40
N GLY A 629 -48.85 4.52 -21.22
CA GLY A 629 -49.74 3.38 -21.01
C GLY A 629 -49.00 2.07 -20.73
N GLU A 630 -47.95 1.69 -21.47
CA GLU A 630 -47.15 0.50 -21.23
C GLU A 630 -45.72 0.79 -20.68
N HIS A 631 -45.35 2.05 -20.73
CA HIS A 631 -44.08 2.54 -20.17
C HIS A 631 -44.24 3.97 -19.66
N LEU A 632 -43.32 4.37 -18.80
CA LEU A 632 -43.25 5.69 -18.19
C LEU A 632 -41.87 6.29 -18.48
N GLN A 633 -41.88 7.61 -18.77
CA GLN A 633 -40.66 8.35 -19.01
C GLN A 633 -40.61 9.61 -18.14
N VAL A 634 -39.42 9.86 -17.56
CA VAL A 634 -39.09 11.09 -16.83
C VAL A 634 -37.67 11.51 -17.26
N GLU A 635 -37.55 12.54 -18.08
CA GLU A 635 -36.31 12.93 -18.75
C GLU A 635 -35.68 11.73 -19.51
N SER A 636 -34.45 11.31 -19.20
CA SER A 636 -33.84 10.10 -19.80
C SER A 636 -34.19 8.81 -19.09
N PHE A 637 -34.92 8.87 -17.94
CA PHE A 637 -35.34 7.71 -17.20
C PHE A 637 -36.56 7.05 -17.85
N HIS A 638 -36.36 5.83 -18.34
CA HIS A 638 -37.42 5.00 -18.94
C HIS A 638 -37.73 3.84 -18.01
N LEU A 639 -39.04 3.56 -17.84
CA LEU A 639 -39.52 2.48 -17.03
C LEU A 639 -40.60 1.70 -17.77
N SER A 640 -40.49 0.38 -17.78
CA SER A 640 -41.48 -0.56 -18.36
C SER A 640 -41.67 -1.77 -17.48
N VAL A 641 -42.85 -2.43 -17.61
CA VAL A 641 -43.12 -3.68 -16.88
C VAL A 641 -42.25 -4.80 -17.42
N CYS A 642 -41.49 -5.43 -16.56
CA CYS A 642 -40.58 -6.52 -16.90
C CYS A 642 -41.32 -7.84 -17.05
N LEU A 643 -41.14 -8.54 -18.16
CA LEU A 643 -41.62 -9.91 -18.34
C LEU A 643 -40.61 -10.90 -17.74
N LYS A 644 -41.11 -11.86 -16.92
CA LYS A 644 -40.30 -12.79 -16.11
C LYS A 644 -39.16 -13.48 -16.87
N ASP A 645 -39.35 -13.82 -18.14
CA ASP A 645 -38.46 -14.69 -18.91
C ASP A 645 -37.49 -13.96 -19.86
N THR A 646 -37.57 -12.63 -19.98
CA THR A 646 -36.83 -11.85 -21.00
C THR A 646 -36.01 -10.70 -20.46
N CYS A 647 -35.95 -10.48 -19.14
CA CYS A 647 -35.22 -9.35 -18.60
C CYS A 647 -33.71 -9.65 -18.43
N PRO A 648 -32.82 -9.04 -19.23
CA PRO A 648 -31.37 -9.27 -19.11
C PRO A 648 -30.74 -8.64 -17.86
N TYR A 649 -31.49 -7.77 -17.14
CA TYR A 649 -30.99 -7.02 -15.98
C TYR A 649 -31.50 -7.56 -14.64
N ARG A 650 -32.20 -8.69 -14.65
CA ARG A 650 -32.68 -9.35 -13.42
C ARG A 650 -31.51 -10.06 -12.75
N ILE A 651 -30.98 -9.46 -11.68
CA ILE A 651 -29.99 -10.12 -10.83
C ILE A 651 -30.74 -11.15 -9.98
N THR A 652 -30.48 -12.42 -10.19
CA THR A 652 -30.99 -13.55 -9.38
C THR A 652 -30.23 -13.61 -8.06
N ASN A 653 -30.38 -12.62 -7.21
CA ASN A 653 -29.92 -12.65 -5.82
C ASN A 653 -31.03 -13.22 -4.94
N GLY A 654 -31.25 -14.54 -4.95
CA GLY A 654 -31.91 -15.26 -3.85
C GLY A 654 -33.27 -14.73 -3.32
N LEU A 655 -33.88 -13.74 -3.97
CA LEU A 655 -35.23 -13.27 -3.69
C LEU A 655 -36.21 -14.20 -4.37
N GLU A 656 -36.59 -15.26 -3.66
CA GLU A 656 -37.76 -16.07 -4.00
C GLU A 656 -38.93 -15.16 -4.35
N ASP A 657 -39.62 -15.47 -5.44
CA ASP A 657 -40.83 -14.77 -5.90
C ASP A 657 -41.85 -14.69 -4.76
N LYS A 658 -41.85 -13.56 -4.03
CA LYS A 658 -42.92 -13.30 -3.08
C LYS A 658 -44.20 -13.17 -3.86
N PRO A 659 -45.33 -13.78 -3.42
CA PRO A 659 -46.59 -13.67 -4.12
C PRO A 659 -46.98 -12.20 -4.26
N ARG A 660 -47.42 -11.79 -5.49
CA ARG A 660 -47.81 -10.43 -5.88
C ARG A 660 -46.65 -9.40 -5.99
N THR A 661 -45.49 -9.78 -6.43
CA THR A 661 -44.41 -8.86 -6.78
C THR A 661 -44.37 -8.61 -8.30
N ALA A 662 -44.45 -7.34 -8.70
CA ALA A 662 -44.22 -6.89 -10.08
C ALA A 662 -42.76 -6.41 -10.25
N PHE A 663 -42.17 -6.67 -11.41
CA PHE A 663 -40.83 -6.21 -11.73
C PHE A 663 -40.89 -5.14 -12.81
N PHE A 664 -40.08 -4.08 -12.64
CA PHE A 664 -39.99 -2.98 -13.59
C PHE A 664 -38.57 -2.81 -14.08
N CYS A 665 -38.37 -2.82 -15.40
CA CYS A 665 -37.10 -2.48 -16.03
C CYS A 665 -36.96 -0.97 -16.12
N CYS A 666 -35.92 -0.44 -15.50
CA CYS A 666 -35.55 0.97 -15.50
C CYS A 666 -34.25 1.14 -16.31
N THR A 667 -34.20 2.12 -17.19
CA THR A 667 -32.99 2.52 -17.92
C THR A 667 -32.87 4.04 -17.90
N TRP A 668 -31.64 4.55 -17.74
CA TRP A 668 -31.41 6.01 -17.69
C TRP A 668 -29.97 6.35 -18.12
N SER A 669 -29.74 7.60 -18.50
CA SER A 669 -28.41 8.14 -18.81
C SER A 669 -27.64 8.51 -17.54
N ALA A 670 -26.31 8.52 -17.60
CA ALA A 670 -25.47 8.93 -16.49
C ALA A 670 -25.76 10.36 -16.00
N ALA A 671 -26.27 11.24 -16.86
CA ALA A 671 -26.64 12.61 -16.50
C ALA A 671 -27.79 12.66 -15.48
N ASP A 672 -28.69 11.69 -15.54
CA ASP A 672 -29.91 11.65 -14.70
C ASP A 672 -29.83 10.63 -13.55
N ASP A 673 -28.62 10.14 -13.21
CA ASP A 673 -28.43 9.10 -12.18
C ASP A 673 -29.01 9.50 -10.82
N LYS A 674 -28.87 10.77 -10.43
CA LYS A 674 -29.46 11.28 -9.17
C LYS A 674 -30.99 11.25 -9.18
N LEU A 675 -31.60 11.59 -10.31
CA LEU A 675 -33.04 11.52 -10.50
C LEU A 675 -33.52 10.07 -10.50
N ALA A 676 -32.83 9.20 -11.22
CA ALA A 676 -33.13 7.77 -11.30
C ALA A 676 -33.10 7.10 -9.93
N ARG A 677 -32.10 7.37 -9.12
CA ARG A 677 -32.01 6.86 -7.72
C ARG A 677 -33.16 7.33 -6.86
N LYS A 678 -33.60 8.59 -6.99
CA LYS A 678 -34.79 9.10 -6.29
C LYS A 678 -36.05 8.34 -6.70
N ILE A 679 -36.24 8.12 -8.02
CA ILE A 679 -37.38 7.38 -8.53
C ILE A 679 -37.39 5.94 -8.03
N ILE A 680 -36.25 5.23 -8.13
CA ILE A 680 -36.12 3.84 -7.70
C ILE A 680 -36.36 3.72 -6.17
N SER A 681 -35.78 4.63 -5.35
CA SER A 681 -36.02 4.66 -3.91
C SER A 681 -37.51 4.88 -3.57
N ALA A 682 -38.18 5.77 -4.32
CA ALA A 682 -39.61 5.98 -4.17
C ALA A 682 -40.47 4.75 -4.55
N MET A 683 -40.00 3.97 -5.54
CA MET A 683 -40.64 2.72 -5.95
C MET A 683 -40.50 1.63 -4.88
N GLU A 684 -39.30 1.49 -4.31
CA GLU A 684 -38.97 0.45 -3.32
C GLU A 684 -39.35 0.79 -1.88
N ASN A 685 -39.89 2.00 -1.60
CA ASN A 685 -40.16 2.52 -0.26
C ASN A 685 -38.94 2.55 0.68
N ARG A 686 -37.76 2.76 0.14
CA ARG A 686 -36.55 2.97 0.93
C ARG A 686 -36.37 4.46 1.20
N ASP A 687 -36.05 4.82 2.43
CA ASP A 687 -35.63 6.17 2.75
C ASP A 687 -34.25 6.41 2.14
N LEU A 688 -34.08 7.51 1.44
CA LEU A 688 -32.77 7.93 0.91
C LEU A 688 -31.86 8.24 2.11
N VAL A 689 -30.92 7.35 2.37
CA VAL A 689 -29.75 7.73 3.16
C VAL A 689 -28.92 8.64 2.26
N GLU A 690 -28.87 9.92 2.57
CA GLU A 690 -27.98 10.88 1.89
C GLU A 690 -26.53 10.42 2.11
N THR A 691 -25.91 9.91 1.02
CA THR A 691 -24.46 9.67 0.94
C THR A 691 -23.81 10.74 0.10
#